data_327d94406b24089257480f36778553f7
#
_entry.id   327d94406b24089257480f36778553f7
#
_cell.length_a   1.000
_cell.length_b   1.000
_cell.length_c   1.000
_cell.angle_alpha   90.00
_cell.angle_beta   90.00
_cell.angle_gamma   90.00
#
_symmetry.space_group_name_H-M   'P 1'
#
loop_
_entity.id
_entity.type
_entity.pdbx_description
1 polymer ?
#
loop_
_entity_poly.entity_id
_entity_poly.type
_entity_poly.pdbx_seq_one_letter_code
_entity_poly.pdbx_strand_id
1 'polypeptide(L)'
;MILSFLLYTILAVSAAGADERPGDFRVVGPGGGGAMFHPTVSPHDVDTVLVSCDMTGAYISHDGGKSWRMFNLRGVVEFFVFDPKDKKVIYAEATGLWRSSDSGDSWNLVYPRPASVKGVRMNSDHSDEEIIAEPDPLESISAMAIDPADSRTLYAAVGDRRKGVFGVFISHDAGDSWTKALALPDFTTKIWVNPKSPEKDRELLFAGPNFLAEKRGSEPVEALPVPRGKKMQDISAGFSKEGQAFLYAISDEAAFVSDDRGKNWRAVTLGAGSIKTRAIATSFRNPETAYVSYRGLHEGGVDYMGVAKTSDAGQTWKPVWKEDSNLAGKPAANVRDAWITERFGSDWGENPLALTAADQDPNVSYGTDLGRTMRTTDGGATWVAVYSKKVGESGWTSTGLDVTNAYGYHFDPFDHKRQFMTMTDVGLFRSEDSGRSWISSTAGVPRDWVNTTYWIEFDPDVKGRMWSANSGTHDLPRPKMWRRAAISKYRGGICVSIDGGKTWTRSNAGMEETAATHILLDPASPVEARVLYAAAFGRGVYKSTDGAKTWKLMNSGITQKEPFAWRIVRDKEGTLYLLVARRSEDGSIGTAGDGVLYRSTDGAQHWARIEMPQGSNAPNGLAIDPSDPNRLYLATWARATGQHGDGGGVFLSEDGGKSWRVILDRDRHVYDVTIDPSDPNILYAAGFESSAWRSRDRGQHWTRIPGFNFKWGYRVIPDLEDRSKVYITTFGGGVWHGAITADDRPLDIATPEMSPGN
;
A
#
# COMPACT_ATOMS: atom_id res chain seq x y z
N MET A 1 -58.24 23.80 26.33
CA MET A 1 -57.26 22.73 26.56
C MET A 1 -56.61 22.42 25.20
N ILE A 2 -55.53 23.13 24.90
CA ILE A 2 -54.81 23.01 23.60
C ILE A 2 -53.54 22.23 23.88
N LEU A 3 -53.42 21.04 23.28
CA LEU A 3 -52.23 20.20 23.36
C LEU A 3 -51.26 20.65 22.24
N SER A 4 -50.12 21.21 22.59
CA SER A 4 -49.01 21.46 21.67
C SER A 4 -48.18 20.17 21.54
N PHE A 5 -48.11 19.64 20.33
CA PHE A 5 -47.13 18.62 19.95
C PHE A 5 -45.80 19.31 19.57
N LEU A 6 -44.76 19.13 20.36
CA LEU A 6 -43.41 19.47 19.99
C LEU A 6 -42.84 18.32 19.10
N LEU A 7 -42.63 18.62 17.82
CA LEU A 7 -41.91 17.78 16.92
C LEU A 7 -40.40 17.98 17.19
N TYR A 8 -39.73 16.99 17.79
CA TYR A 8 -38.27 16.93 17.82
C TYR A 8 -37.77 16.39 16.46
N THR A 9 -37.31 17.29 15.63
CA THR A 9 -36.47 16.92 14.46
C THR A 9 -35.07 16.59 14.97
N ILE A 10 -34.76 15.32 15.00
CA ILE A 10 -33.39 14.85 15.19
C ILE A 10 -32.67 15.12 13.86
N LEU A 11 -31.88 16.18 13.78
CA LEU A 11 -30.87 16.33 12.75
C LEU A 11 -29.79 15.28 13.05
N ALA A 12 -29.77 14.22 12.25
CA ALA A 12 -28.61 13.36 12.13
C ALA A 12 -27.51 14.19 11.44
N VAL A 13 -26.65 14.82 12.24
CA VAL A 13 -25.39 15.34 11.76
C VAL A 13 -24.55 14.10 11.40
N SER A 14 -24.47 13.77 10.11
CA SER A 14 -23.42 12.90 9.63
C SER A 14 -22.11 13.60 9.94
N ALA A 15 -21.32 13.02 10.83
CA ALA A 15 -19.95 13.42 11.02
C ALA A 15 -19.20 13.04 9.72
N ALA A 16 -19.19 13.93 8.73
CA ALA A 16 -18.17 13.93 7.70
C ALA A 16 -16.85 14.19 8.43
N GLY A 17 -15.88 13.33 8.26
CA GLY A 17 -14.54 13.54 8.82
C GLY A 17 -14.02 14.90 8.34
N ALA A 18 -13.32 15.60 9.22
CA ALA A 18 -12.88 16.99 9.01
C ALA A 18 -11.95 17.19 7.80
N ASP A 19 -11.49 16.09 7.18
CA ASP A 19 -10.54 16.09 6.04
C ASP A 19 -11.17 15.73 4.68
N GLU A 20 -12.46 15.40 4.60
CA GLU A 20 -13.11 15.14 3.31
C GLU A 20 -13.34 16.45 2.54
N ARG A 21 -12.59 16.64 1.46
CA ARG A 21 -12.85 17.73 0.52
C ARG A 21 -14.06 17.38 -0.34
N PRO A 22 -15.08 18.27 -0.48
CA PRO A 22 -16.23 18.00 -1.32
C PRO A 22 -15.79 17.65 -2.76
N GLY A 23 -16.25 16.52 -3.28
CA GLY A 23 -15.94 16.06 -4.64
C GLY A 23 -14.69 15.20 -4.77
N ASP A 24 -13.93 14.95 -3.70
CA ASP A 24 -12.79 14.04 -3.74
C ASP A 24 -13.23 12.58 -3.78
N PHE A 25 -12.35 11.74 -4.33
CA PHE A 25 -12.45 10.30 -4.18
C PHE A 25 -12.23 9.92 -2.72
N ARG A 26 -13.01 8.96 -2.24
CA ARG A 26 -12.84 8.37 -0.92
C ARG A 26 -12.48 6.90 -1.04
N VAL A 27 -11.70 6.41 -0.11
CA VAL A 27 -11.41 4.99 0.03
C VAL A 27 -12.64 4.26 0.56
N VAL A 28 -12.96 3.13 -0.03
CA VAL A 28 -14.02 2.21 0.41
C VAL A 28 -13.41 0.85 0.72
N GLY A 29 -13.72 0.30 1.88
CA GLY A 29 -13.14 -0.98 2.30
C GLY A 29 -13.18 -1.18 3.81
N PRO A 30 -12.56 -2.26 4.31
CA PRO A 30 -12.46 -2.53 5.74
C PRO A 30 -11.34 -1.74 6.43
N GLY A 31 -10.38 -1.18 5.67
CA GLY A 31 -9.20 -0.48 6.16
C GLY A 31 -8.03 -1.39 6.55
N GLY A 32 -6.80 -0.88 6.50
CA GLY A 32 -5.59 -1.61 6.86
C GLY A 32 -5.16 -2.64 5.81
N GLY A 33 -4.53 -3.70 6.24
CA GLY A 33 -4.21 -4.88 5.41
C GLY A 33 -2.87 -4.83 4.70
N GLY A 34 -2.03 -3.84 4.94
CA GLY A 34 -0.66 -3.74 4.43
C GLY A 34 0.28 -3.09 5.43
N ALA A 35 1.58 -3.18 5.18
CA ALA A 35 2.62 -2.75 6.10
C ALA A 35 2.70 -1.23 6.23
N MET A 36 2.71 -0.75 7.47
CA MET A 36 2.78 0.66 7.81
C MET A 36 4.04 0.96 8.61
N PHE A 37 4.64 2.12 8.32
CA PHE A 37 5.92 2.54 8.89
C PHE A 37 5.89 4.02 9.31
N HIS A 38 6.92 4.43 10.02
CA HIS A 38 7.27 5.82 10.35
C HIS A 38 6.11 6.64 10.94
N PRO A 39 5.34 6.10 11.92
CA PRO A 39 4.32 6.91 12.57
C PRO A 39 4.99 8.13 13.21
N THR A 40 4.54 9.33 12.83
CA THR A 40 5.17 10.60 13.26
C THR A 40 4.07 11.55 13.72
N VAL A 41 4.05 11.85 15.01
CA VAL A 41 3.08 12.77 15.62
C VAL A 41 3.63 14.18 15.59
N SER A 42 2.78 15.15 15.29
CA SER A 42 3.13 16.56 15.31
C SER A 42 3.59 17.02 16.70
N PRO A 43 4.66 17.81 16.81
CA PRO A 43 5.08 18.41 18.08
C PRO A 43 4.16 19.55 18.54
N HIS A 44 3.16 19.92 17.74
CA HIS A 44 2.23 21.01 18.03
C HIS A 44 0.85 20.52 18.47
N ASP A 45 0.47 19.31 18.03
CA ASP A 45 -0.85 18.75 18.21
C ASP A 45 -0.78 17.22 18.20
N VAL A 46 -1.29 16.58 19.24
CA VAL A 46 -1.28 15.11 19.39
C VAL A 46 -2.23 14.38 18.44
N ASP A 47 -3.16 15.11 17.82
CA ASP A 47 -4.13 14.55 16.88
C ASP A 47 -3.66 14.64 15.41
N THR A 48 -2.60 15.40 15.13
CA THR A 48 -1.98 15.43 13.80
C THR A 48 -0.87 14.37 13.73
N VAL A 49 -1.03 13.39 12.83
CA VAL A 49 -0.10 12.26 12.67
C VAL A 49 0.06 11.88 11.21
N LEU A 50 1.27 11.49 10.84
CA LEU A 50 1.61 10.92 9.53
C LEU A 50 2.06 9.47 9.70
N VAL A 51 1.79 8.65 8.68
CA VAL A 51 2.33 7.30 8.53
C VAL A 51 2.67 7.05 7.06
N SER A 52 3.66 6.23 6.80
CA SER A 52 3.99 5.75 5.44
C SER A 52 3.65 4.28 5.29
N CYS A 53 3.51 3.81 4.05
CA CYS A 53 3.35 2.40 3.73
C CYS A 53 4.45 1.92 2.79
N ASP A 54 4.62 0.61 2.68
CA ASP A 54 5.61 -0.03 1.80
C ASP A 54 5.27 0.06 0.31
N MET A 55 4.07 0.58 -0.01
CA MET A 55 3.54 0.60 -1.37
C MET A 55 3.52 1.99 -2.00
N THR A 56 4.28 2.97 -1.48
CA THR A 56 4.37 4.29 -2.09
C THR A 56 3.38 5.35 -1.63
N GLY A 57 2.35 4.98 -0.87
CA GLY A 57 1.44 5.93 -0.25
C GLY A 57 1.98 6.45 1.09
N ALA A 58 1.51 7.61 1.47
CA ALA A 58 1.61 8.11 2.82
C ALA A 58 0.26 8.68 3.24
N TYR A 59 0.02 8.75 4.52
CA TYR A 59 -1.28 9.13 5.06
C TYR A 59 -1.10 10.18 6.14
N ILE A 60 -2.02 11.13 6.17
CA ILE A 60 -2.10 12.15 7.22
C ILE A 60 -3.48 12.13 7.87
N SER A 61 -3.51 12.29 9.18
CA SER A 61 -4.72 12.52 9.98
C SER A 61 -4.54 13.77 10.81
N HIS A 62 -5.61 14.55 10.97
CA HIS A 62 -5.67 15.73 11.84
C HIS A 62 -6.64 15.54 13.01
N ASP A 63 -7.18 14.34 13.19
CA ASP A 63 -8.18 14.01 14.19
C ASP A 63 -7.82 12.78 15.05
N GLY A 64 -6.54 12.46 15.09
CA GLY A 64 -6.01 11.35 15.87
C GLY A 64 -6.25 9.98 15.25
N GLY A 65 -6.38 9.90 13.94
CA GLY A 65 -6.59 8.67 13.21
C GLY A 65 -8.06 8.26 13.08
N LYS A 66 -9.01 9.13 13.40
CA LYS A 66 -10.44 8.88 13.13
C LYS A 66 -10.77 8.96 11.66
N SER A 67 -10.01 9.80 10.92
CA SER A 67 -9.99 9.85 9.47
C SER A 67 -8.56 10.05 8.94
N TRP A 68 -8.30 9.51 7.75
CA TRP A 68 -7.01 9.61 7.08
C TRP A 68 -7.18 10.05 5.64
N ARG A 69 -6.25 10.90 5.20
CA ARG A 69 -6.10 11.26 3.80
C ARG A 69 -4.78 10.74 3.27
N MET A 70 -4.85 10.05 2.13
CA MET A 70 -3.67 9.62 1.42
C MET A 70 -3.07 10.75 0.59
N PHE A 71 -1.75 10.78 0.52
CA PHE A 71 -1.00 11.54 -0.47
C PHE A 71 0.13 10.69 -1.03
N ASN A 72 0.66 11.08 -2.20
CA ASN A 72 1.63 10.27 -2.92
C ASN A 72 2.80 11.12 -3.40
N LEU A 73 4.00 10.77 -2.97
CA LEU A 73 5.26 11.44 -3.30
C LEU A 73 6.14 10.61 -4.24
N ARG A 74 5.53 9.77 -5.08
CA ARG A 74 6.16 8.93 -6.12
C ARG A 74 6.98 7.75 -5.61
N GLY A 75 7.22 7.62 -4.33
CA GLY A 75 7.97 6.54 -3.72
C GLY A 75 7.55 6.31 -2.28
N VAL A 76 8.14 5.30 -1.65
CA VAL A 76 7.98 5.04 -0.22
C VAL A 76 8.58 6.20 0.55
N VAL A 77 7.84 6.72 1.52
CA VAL A 77 8.35 7.80 2.39
C VAL A 77 9.19 7.19 3.50
N GLU A 78 10.46 7.60 3.56
CA GLU A 78 11.45 7.09 4.50
C GLU A 78 11.41 7.77 5.87
N PHE A 79 10.99 9.04 5.90
CA PHE A 79 10.76 9.77 7.16
C PHE A 79 9.92 11.04 6.94
N PHE A 80 9.34 11.53 8.04
CA PHE A 80 8.69 12.83 8.14
C PHE A 80 9.38 13.68 9.21
N VAL A 81 9.44 15.00 8.98
CA VAL A 81 9.95 15.96 9.96
C VAL A 81 9.01 17.17 10.02
N PHE A 82 8.39 17.39 11.16
CA PHE A 82 7.63 18.60 11.43
C PHE A 82 8.55 19.76 11.77
N ASP A 83 8.23 20.95 11.31
CA ASP A 83 8.88 22.17 11.78
C ASP A 83 8.53 22.39 13.26
N PRO A 84 9.50 22.64 14.15
CA PRO A 84 9.24 22.79 15.57
C PRO A 84 8.54 24.10 15.95
N LYS A 85 8.43 25.06 15.03
CA LYS A 85 7.84 26.41 15.26
C LYS A 85 6.58 26.65 14.42
N ASP A 86 6.53 26.14 13.21
CA ASP A 86 5.38 26.32 12.30
C ASP A 86 4.68 24.99 12.04
N LYS A 87 3.48 24.85 12.62
CA LYS A 87 2.66 23.66 12.48
C LYS A 87 2.24 23.33 11.06
N LYS A 88 2.33 24.28 10.13
CA LYS A 88 1.98 24.11 8.71
C LYS A 88 3.10 23.51 7.89
N VAL A 89 4.34 23.59 8.38
CA VAL A 89 5.50 23.15 7.64
C VAL A 89 5.88 21.73 8.03
N ILE A 90 5.91 20.88 7.03
CA ILE A 90 6.27 19.45 7.16
C ILE A 90 7.21 19.10 6.02
N TYR A 91 8.26 18.35 6.32
CA TYR A 91 9.14 17.75 5.32
C TYR A 91 8.91 16.24 5.27
N ALA A 92 9.06 15.66 4.08
CA ALA A 92 9.03 14.23 3.83
C ALA A 92 10.16 13.87 2.85
N GLU A 93 10.85 12.80 3.11
CA GLU A 93 11.82 12.22 2.19
C GLU A 93 11.21 10.97 1.53
N ALA A 94 11.25 10.94 0.22
CA ALA A 94 10.83 9.81 -0.59
C ALA A 94 11.82 9.63 -1.76
N THR A 95 11.41 9.90 -2.98
CA THR A 95 12.31 9.97 -4.14
C THR A 95 13.12 11.27 -4.18
N GLY A 96 12.93 12.12 -3.21
CA GLY A 96 13.56 13.42 -2.98
C GLY A 96 12.99 14.06 -1.72
N LEU A 97 13.46 15.24 -1.38
CA LEU A 97 12.98 15.99 -0.23
C LEU A 97 11.79 16.86 -0.65
N TRP A 98 10.66 16.63 -0.01
CA TRP A 98 9.40 17.34 -0.23
C TRP A 98 9.07 18.20 0.97
N ARG A 99 8.40 19.35 0.72
CA ARG A 99 7.92 20.25 1.75
C ARG A 99 6.44 20.58 1.54
N SER A 100 5.65 20.43 2.58
CA SER A 100 4.35 21.05 2.72
C SER A 100 4.49 22.38 3.49
N SER A 101 3.67 23.37 3.14
CA SER A 101 3.55 24.65 3.85
C SER A 101 2.09 24.91 4.27
N ASP A 102 1.23 23.93 4.18
CA ASP A 102 -0.22 24.00 4.42
C ASP A 102 -0.74 22.82 5.25
N SER A 103 0.08 22.32 6.16
CA SER A 103 -0.25 21.20 7.08
C SER A 103 -0.43 19.85 6.37
N GLY A 104 0.27 19.63 5.25
CA GLY A 104 0.22 18.41 4.47
C GLY A 104 -0.86 18.39 3.39
N ASP A 105 -1.56 19.50 3.16
CA ASP A 105 -2.58 19.59 2.11
C ASP A 105 -1.99 19.52 0.71
N SER A 106 -0.82 20.12 0.50
CA SER A 106 -0.05 20.02 -0.74
C SER A 106 1.44 19.86 -0.45
N TRP A 107 2.16 19.32 -1.44
CA TRP A 107 3.58 19.02 -1.34
C TRP A 107 4.35 19.54 -2.54
N ASN A 108 5.48 20.18 -2.27
CA ASN A 108 6.38 20.70 -3.29
C ASN A 108 7.75 20.03 -3.15
N LEU A 109 8.34 19.63 -4.27
CA LEU A 109 9.72 19.16 -4.28
C LEU A 109 10.66 20.31 -3.91
N VAL A 110 11.51 20.07 -2.93
CA VAL A 110 12.57 21.00 -2.52
C VAL A 110 13.90 20.56 -3.12
N TYR A 111 14.15 19.23 -3.06
CA TYR A 111 15.41 18.65 -3.52
C TYR A 111 15.20 17.26 -4.17
N PRO A 112 15.82 16.93 -5.33
CA PRO A 112 16.63 17.85 -6.14
C PRO A 112 15.83 19.10 -6.54
N ARG A 113 16.54 20.20 -6.83
CA ARG A 113 15.85 21.44 -7.24
C ARG A 113 14.96 21.17 -8.45
N PRO A 114 13.70 21.62 -8.47
CA PRO A 114 12.80 21.36 -9.59
C PRO A 114 13.38 21.74 -10.94
N ALA A 115 14.12 22.84 -11.02
CA ALA A 115 14.79 23.30 -12.25
C ALA A 115 15.89 22.36 -12.76
N SER A 116 16.42 21.47 -11.92
CA SER A 116 17.45 20.48 -12.31
C SER A 116 16.85 19.14 -12.73
N VAL A 117 15.57 18.95 -12.54
CA VAL A 117 14.89 17.69 -12.88
C VAL A 117 14.83 17.50 -14.40
N LYS A 118 15.29 16.35 -14.87
CA LYS A 118 15.30 15.96 -16.28
C LYS A 118 14.17 15.00 -16.61
N GLY A 119 13.62 14.34 -15.61
CA GLY A 119 12.54 13.38 -15.77
C GLY A 119 12.34 12.50 -14.55
N VAL A 120 11.42 11.58 -14.69
CA VAL A 120 11.10 10.56 -13.70
C VAL A 120 11.14 9.20 -14.39
N ARG A 121 11.71 8.21 -13.72
CA ARG A 121 11.82 6.84 -14.23
C ARG A 121 11.23 5.87 -13.21
N MET A 122 10.41 4.93 -13.69
CA MET A 122 9.99 3.80 -12.87
C MET A 122 11.20 2.91 -12.57
N ASN A 123 11.50 2.72 -11.30
CA ASN A 123 12.70 2.05 -10.82
C ASN A 123 12.46 0.58 -10.47
N SER A 124 11.25 0.21 -10.13
CA SER A 124 10.94 -1.13 -9.65
C SER A 124 9.60 -1.63 -10.14
N ASP A 125 9.36 -2.93 -9.97
CA ASP A 125 8.05 -3.51 -10.20
C ASP A 125 7.02 -3.25 -9.08
N HIS A 126 7.41 -2.55 -8.01
CA HIS A 126 6.52 -1.86 -7.06
C HIS A 126 6.13 -0.46 -7.52
N SER A 127 6.63 -0.05 -8.69
CA SER A 127 6.33 1.23 -9.29
C SER A 127 6.87 2.44 -8.52
N ASP A 128 7.91 2.20 -7.68
CA ASP A 128 8.71 3.29 -7.18
C ASP A 128 9.34 4.05 -8.32
N GLU A 129 9.40 5.35 -8.18
CA GLU A 129 10.01 6.20 -9.16
C GLU A 129 11.31 6.80 -8.63
N GLU A 130 12.21 7.07 -9.54
CA GLU A 130 13.45 7.79 -9.33
C GLU A 130 13.37 9.12 -10.07
N ILE A 131 13.63 10.19 -9.36
CA ILE A 131 13.75 11.52 -9.99
C ILE A 131 15.14 11.62 -10.61
N ILE A 132 15.19 11.80 -11.92
CA ILE A 132 16.42 12.01 -12.68
C ILE A 132 16.71 13.50 -12.70
N ALA A 133 17.82 13.90 -12.11
CA ALA A 133 18.27 15.30 -12.06
C ALA A 133 19.72 15.44 -12.49
N GLU A 134 20.18 16.67 -12.71
CA GLU A 134 21.60 16.97 -12.86
C GLU A 134 22.36 16.56 -11.60
N PRO A 135 23.64 16.14 -11.72
CA PRO A 135 24.43 15.76 -10.57
C PRO A 135 24.44 16.84 -9.49
N ASP A 136 24.11 16.46 -8.28
CA ASP A 136 24.01 17.36 -7.14
C ASP A 136 24.74 16.74 -5.94
N PRO A 137 25.29 17.56 -5.01
CA PRO A 137 26.05 17.07 -3.86
C PRO A 137 25.26 16.21 -2.88
N LEU A 138 23.92 16.28 -2.87
CA LEU A 138 23.08 15.44 -2.02
C LEU A 138 22.57 14.24 -2.83
N GLU A 139 23.26 13.12 -2.80
CA GLU A 139 22.84 11.92 -3.55
C GLU A 139 21.67 11.19 -2.88
N SER A 140 21.57 11.21 -1.53
CA SER A 140 20.53 10.53 -0.76
C SER A 140 20.48 11.10 0.66
N ILE A 141 19.36 11.63 1.05
CA ILE A 141 19.13 12.13 2.42
C ILE A 141 18.62 10.96 3.25
N SER A 142 19.38 10.57 4.28
CA SER A 142 19.05 9.44 5.14
C SER A 142 18.47 9.83 6.51
N ALA A 143 18.64 11.08 6.90
CA ALA A 143 18.03 11.66 8.09
C ALA A 143 18.05 13.19 8.00
N MET A 144 17.10 13.85 8.64
CA MET A 144 17.03 15.31 8.70
C MET A 144 16.55 15.78 10.06
N ALA A 145 17.02 16.96 10.46
CA ALA A 145 16.52 17.70 11.62
C ALA A 145 16.41 19.18 11.26
N ILE A 146 15.47 19.88 11.90
CA ILE A 146 15.25 21.33 11.77
C ILE A 146 15.77 21.99 13.04
N ASP A 147 16.44 23.13 12.90
CA ASP A 147 16.90 23.90 14.04
C ASP A 147 15.70 24.42 14.86
N PRO A 148 15.65 24.17 16.17
CA PRO A 148 14.50 24.53 16.99
C PRO A 148 14.28 26.05 17.15
N ALA A 149 15.29 26.87 16.83
CA ALA A 149 15.20 28.34 16.90
C ALA A 149 15.03 28.99 15.50
N ASP A 150 15.44 28.30 14.43
CA ASP A 150 15.36 28.82 13.05
C ASP A 150 14.84 27.76 12.07
N SER A 151 13.58 27.85 11.68
CA SER A 151 12.93 26.96 10.72
C SER A 151 13.57 26.91 9.32
N ARG A 152 14.45 27.86 9.00
CA ARG A 152 15.18 27.89 7.74
C ARG A 152 16.48 27.10 7.78
N THR A 153 16.96 26.80 8.97
CA THR A 153 18.19 26.03 9.15
C THR A 153 17.86 24.55 9.29
N LEU A 154 18.30 23.75 8.31
CA LEU A 154 18.10 22.31 8.21
C LEU A 154 19.45 21.59 8.26
N TYR A 155 19.50 20.44 8.94
CA TYR A 155 20.63 19.52 8.99
C TYR A 155 20.23 18.22 8.29
N ALA A 156 20.88 17.86 7.19
CA ALA A 156 20.63 16.64 6.44
C ALA A 156 21.84 15.70 6.50
N ALA A 157 21.64 14.47 6.95
CA ALA A 157 22.63 13.42 6.79
C ALA A 157 22.52 12.86 5.36
N VAL A 158 23.66 12.79 4.70
CA VAL A 158 23.80 12.29 3.35
C VAL A 158 24.83 11.19 3.35
N GLY A 159 24.53 10.07 2.66
CA GLY A 159 25.50 8.99 2.63
C GLY A 159 25.27 7.99 1.51
N ASP A 160 26.35 7.68 0.81
CA ASP A 160 26.41 6.55 -0.10
C ASP A 160 27.22 5.42 0.51
N ARG A 161 26.54 4.35 0.94
CA ARG A 161 27.18 3.14 1.51
C ARG A 161 28.13 2.46 0.52
N ARG A 162 27.85 2.57 -0.78
CA ARG A 162 28.68 1.93 -1.82
C ARG A 162 30.01 2.67 -1.99
N LYS A 163 29.98 4.00 -1.84
CA LYS A 163 31.18 4.86 -1.95
C LYS A 163 31.88 5.05 -0.61
N GLY A 164 31.24 4.70 0.52
CA GLY A 164 31.77 4.95 1.86
C GLY A 164 31.90 6.44 2.20
N VAL A 165 31.05 7.27 1.63
CA VAL A 165 31.08 8.72 1.84
C VAL A 165 29.86 9.12 2.65
N PHE A 166 30.08 9.68 3.84
CA PHE A 166 29.03 10.10 4.77
C PHE A 166 29.30 11.52 5.27
N GLY A 167 28.25 12.27 5.49
CA GLY A 167 28.41 13.62 6.01
C GLY A 167 27.08 14.30 6.34
N VAL A 168 27.20 15.50 6.91
CA VAL A 168 26.06 16.39 7.14
C VAL A 168 26.18 17.61 6.26
N PHE A 169 25.09 17.93 5.61
CA PHE A 169 24.90 19.17 4.87
C PHE A 169 23.96 20.07 5.67
N ILE A 170 24.19 21.37 5.60
CA ILE A 170 23.35 22.39 6.23
C ILE A 170 22.75 23.26 5.16
N SER A 171 21.46 23.53 5.28
CA SER A 171 20.74 24.59 4.57
C SER A 171 20.41 25.70 5.56
N HIS A 172 20.45 26.96 5.10
CA HIS A 172 19.99 28.15 5.83
C HIS A 172 18.82 28.85 5.15
N ASP A 173 18.23 28.21 4.13
CA ASP A 173 17.17 28.74 3.29
C ASP A 173 16.01 27.75 3.10
N ALA A 174 15.76 26.91 4.11
CA ALA A 174 14.68 25.91 4.15
C ALA A 174 14.79 24.81 3.08
N GLY A 175 16.04 24.48 2.68
CA GLY A 175 16.33 23.39 1.76
C GLY A 175 16.62 23.83 0.31
N ASP A 176 16.52 25.11 0.01
CA ASP A 176 16.78 25.62 -1.36
C ASP A 176 18.25 25.48 -1.77
N SER A 177 19.18 25.60 -0.82
CA SER A 177 20.61 25.36 -1.05
C SER A 177 21.27 24.63 0.12
N TRP A 178 22.35 23.90 -0.17
CA TRP A 178 23.02 23.06 0.79
C TRP A 178 24.53 23.22 0.76
N THR A 179 25.14 23.25 1.93
CA THR A 179 26.59 23.32 2.10
C THR A 179 27.08 22.17 2.96
N LYS A 180 28.12 21.46 2.53
CA LYS A 180 28.72 20.39 3.32
C LYS A 180 29.36 20.97 4.58
N ALA A 181 28.89 20.52 5.74
CA ALA A 181 29.34 21.04 7.02
C ALA A 181 30.39 20.13 7.70
N LEU A 182 30.16 18.82 7.66
CA LEU A 182 31.06 17.87 8.35
C LEU A 182 31.02 16.48 7.72
N ALA A 183 32.06 15.69 7.95
CA ALA A 183 32.10 14.27 7.64
C ALA A 183 31.61 13.46 8.84
N LEU A 184 30.94 12.35 8.58
CA LEU A 184 30.54 11.37 9.58
C LEU A 184 31.25 10.03 9.35
N PRO A 185 31.41 9.21 10.40
CA PRO A 185 32.16 7.95 10.29
C PRO A 185 31.39 6.85 9.54
N ASP A 186 30.06 6.88 9.54
CA ASP A 186 29.23 5.82 8.96
C ASP A 186 27.85 6.38 8.56
N PHE A 187 27.03 5.54 7.98
CA PHE A 187 25.66 5.85 7.55
C PHE A 187 24.77 6.24 8.73
N THR A 188 24.17 7.42 8.62
CA THR A 188 23.38 8.06 9.68
C THR A 188 21.89 7.88 9.40
N THR A 189 21.15 7.41 10.38
CA THR A 189 19.71 7.21 10.30
C THR A 189 18.92 8.18 11.18
N LYS A 190 19.58 8.87 12.09
CA LYS A 190 18.93 9.81 13.04
C LYS A 190 19.83 11.02 13.28
N ILE A 191 19.22 12.20 13.33
CA ILE A 191 19.82 13.46 13.77
C ILE A 191 18.91 14.09 14.81
N TRP A 192 19.47 14.58 15.90
CA TRP A 192 18.74 15.38 16.88
C TRP A 192 19.52 16.65 17.18
N VAL A 193 18.78 17.74 17.34
CA VAL A 193 19.29 19.03 17.78
C VAL A 193 18.84 19.25 19.22
N ASN A 194 19.78 19.49 20.14
CA ASN A 194 19.41 19.83 21.51
C ASN A 194 18.67 21.19 21.52
N PRO A 195 17.38 21.24 21.90
CA PRO A 195 16.60 22.47 21.86
C PRO A 195 17.03 23.54 22.87
N LYS A 196 17.88 23.16 23.82
CA LYS A 196 18.44 24.05 24.85
C LYS A 196 19.85 24.53 24.57
N SER A 197 20.51 23.99 23.55
CA SER A 197 21.83 24.48 23.15
C SER A 197 21.75 25.89 22.55
N PRO A 198 22.76 26.74 22.80
CA PRO A 198 22.82 28.07 22.21
C PRO A 198 22.81 28.04 20.67
N GLU A 199 22.16 29.00 20.01
CA GLU A 199 22.09 29.07 18.53
C GLU A 199 23.46 29.07 17.86
N LYS A 200 24.44 29.76 18.47
CA LYS A 200 25.80 29.84 17.94
C LYS A 200 26.69 28.63 18.32
N ASP A 201 26.16 27.75 19.17
CA ASP A 201 26.91 26.60 19.71
C ASP A 201 26.00 25.38 19.83
N ARG A 202 25.39 25.00 18.68
CA ARG A 202 24.41 23.89 18.62
C ARG A 202 25.06 22.57 19.01
N GLU A 203 24.34 21.85 19.87
CA GLU A 203 24.61 20.45 20.16
C GLU A 203 23.78 19.54 19.27
N LEU A 204 24.46 18.70 18.51
CA LEU A 204 23.86 17.73 17.60
C LEU A 204 24.24 16.31 18.01
N LEU A 205 23.31 15.40 17.97
CA LEU A 205 23.52 13.97 18.09
C LEU A 205 23.25 13.28 16.75
N PHE A 206 24.12 12.36 16.39
CA PHE A 206 24.02 11.57 15.16
C PHE A 206 24.07 10.10 15.52
N ALA A 207 23.18 9.31 14.96
CA ALA A 207 23.19 7.88 15.16
C ALA A 207 22.97 7.11 13.85
N GLY A 208 23.60 5.95 13.80
CA GLY A 208 23.43 4.96 12.77
C GLY A 208 23.52 3.55 13.35
N PRO A 209 23.39 2.51 12.54
CA PRO A 209 23.40 1.14 13.05
C PRO A 209 24.66 0.74 13.83
N ASN A 210 25.81 1.37 13.54
CA ASN A 210 27.09 1.00 14.09
C ASN A 210 27.81 2.12 14.87
N PHE A 211 27.22 3.30 14.97
CA PHE A 211 27.86 4.43 15.62
C PHE A 211 26.85 5.35 16.32
N LEU A 212 27.35 6.08 17.27
CA LEU A 212 26.75 7.24 17.90
C LEU A 212 27.84 8.33 17.97
N ALA A 213 27.48 9.58 17.70
CA ALA A 213 28.42 10.69 17.77
C ALA A 213 27.69 11.98 18.20
N GLU A 214 28.48 12.89 18.80
CA GLU A 214 28.01 14.25 19.12
C GLU A 214 28.87 15.32 18.45
N LYS A 215 28.25 16.48 18.22
CA LYS A 215 28.91 17.69 17.76
C LYS A 215 28.48 18.85 18.65
N ARG A 216 29.42 19.59 19.20
CA ARG A 216 29.14 20.76 20.03
C ARG A 216 29.80 21.99 19.42
N GLY A 217 28.98 22.93 19.01
CA GLY A 217 29.43 24.20 18.45
C GLY A 217 30.56 24.03 17.43
N SER A 218 31.71 24.62 17.70
CA SER A 218 32.94 24.57 16.87
C SER A 218 33.81 23.34 17.10
N GLU A 219 33.53 22.51 18.14
CA GLU A 219 34.34 21.31 18.46
C GLU A 219 34.25 20.27 17.34
N PRO A 220 35.25 19.40 17.17
CA PRO A 220 35.14 18.25 16.26
C PRO A 220 33.99 17.33 16.62
N VAL A 221 33.58 16.50 15.67
CA VAL A 221 32.61 15.39 15.92
C VAL A 221 33.30 14.39 16.84
N GLU A 222 32.72 14.10 17.99
CA GLU A 222 33.19 13.14 18.98
C GLU A 222 32.39 11.84 18.85
N ALA A 223 33.09 10.70 18.71
CA ALA A 223 32.46 9.40 18.73
C ALA A 223 32.07 9.01 20.16
N LEU A 224 30.82 8.57 20.33
CA LEU A 224 30.28 8.11 21.60
C LEU A 224 30.20 6.58 21.64
N PRO A 225 30.27 5.95 22.83
CA PRO A 225 30.06 4.52 22.95
C PRO A 225 28.72 4.07 22.45
N VAL A 226 28.66 2.95 21.74
CA VAL A 226 27.43 2.24 21.42
C VAL A 226 27.22 1.08 22.41
N PRO A 227 25.99 0.60 22.62
CA PRO A 227 25.75 -0.56 23.48
C PRO A 227 26.63 -1.75 23.06
N ARG A 228 27.30 -2.38 23.99
CA ARG A 228 28.34 -3.39 23.71
C ARG A 228 27.83 -4.57 22.89
N GLY A 229 28.52 -4.85 21.81
CA GLY A 229 28.59 -6.16 21.14
C GLY A 229 27.56 -6.41 20.08
N LYS A 230 26.60 -5.48 19.77
CA LYS A 230 25.59 -5.72 18.75
C LYS A 230 25.28 -4.44 17.98
N LYS A 231 24.97 -4.62 16.70
CA LYS A 231 24.44 -3.58 15.82
C LYS A 231 23.12 -3.03 16.39
N MET A 232 23.01 -1.71 16.49
CA MET A 232 21.75 -1.06 16.84
C MET A 232 20.77 -1.22 15.68
N GLN A 233 19.58 -1.71 15.98
CA GLN A 233 18.49 -1.81 14.99
C GLN A 233 17.72 -0.50 14.90
N ASP A 234 17.47 0.11 16.06
CA ASP A 234 16.80 1.39 16.16
C ASP A 234 17.30 2.14 17.41
N ILE A 235 17.18 3.46 17.38
CA ILE A 235 17.54 4.36 18.48
C ILE A 235 16.62 5.56 18.48
N SER A 236 16.23 6.01 19.67
CA SER A 236 15.41 7.20 19.89
C SER A 236 16.03 8.07 20.98
N ALA A 237 15.92 9.38 20.83
CA ALA A 237 16.42 10.35 21.79
C ALA A 237 15.39 11.40 22.16
N GLY A 238 15.44 11.87 23.39
CA GLY A 238 14.69 13.01 23.88
C GLY A 238 15.52 13.87 24.83
N PHE A 239 15.03 15.07 25.10
CA PHE A 239 15.76 16.05 25.94
C PHE A 239 14.87 16.52 27.09
N SER A 240 15.44 16.54 28.29
CA SER A 240 14.77 17.13 29.45
C SER A 240 14.57 18.65 29.28
N LYS A 241 13.84 19.25 30.19
CA LYS A 241 13.64 20.72 30.21
C LYS A 241 14.96 21.49 30.37
N GLU A 242 15.96 20.85 30.94
CA GLU A 242 17.31 21.40 31.15
C GLU A 242 18.25 21.09 29.97
N GLY A 243 17.81 20.28 28.98
CA GLY A 243 18.62 19.88 27.83
C GLY A 243 19.47 18.65 28.03
N GLN A 244 19.24 17.86 29.09
CA GLN A 244 19.86 16.56 29.26
C GLN A 244 19.29 15.58 28.25
N ALA A 245 20.16 14.92 27.48
CA ALA A 245 19.74 13.93 26.51
C ALA A 245 19.58 12.55 27.15
N PHE A 246 18.46 11.91 26.84
CA PHE A 246 18.16 10.51 27.12
C PHE A 246 18.11 9.76 25.81
N LEU A 247 18.75 8.61 25.77
CA LEU A 247 18.87 7.77 24.59
C LEU A 247 18.37 6.36 24.91
N TYR A 248 17.56 5.85 24.01
CA TYR A 248 17.05 4.48 24.07
C TYR A 248 17.43 3.76 22.79
N ALA A 249 18.13 2.65 22.90
CA ALA A 249 18.59 1.87 21.74
C ALA A 249 18.13 0.42 21.85
N ILE A 250 17.93 -0.23 20.73
CA ILE A 250 17.64 -1.65 20.64
C ILE A 250 18.64 -2.36 19.72
N SER A 251 18.97 -3.58 20.11
CA SER A 251 19.55 -4.59 19.23
C SER A 251 18.50 -5.70 19.01
N ASP A 252 18.86 -6.76 18.30
CA ASP A 252 17.92 -7.88 18.04
C ASP A 252 17.38 -8.54 19.32
N GLU A 253 18.15 -8.55 20.42
CA GLU A 253 17.81 -9.30 21.64
C GLU A 253 17.77 -8.45 22.91
N ALA A 254 18.03 -7.17 22.85
CA ALA A 254 18.12 -6.33 24.02
C ALA A 254 17.78 -4.87 23.75
N ALA A 255 17.24 -4.22 24.77
CA ALA A 255 17.10 -2.77 24.83
C ALA A 255 18.08 -2.17 25.83
N PHE A 256 18.46 -0.93 25.59
CA PHE A 256 19.44 -0.19 26.38
C PHE A 256 18.95 1.24 26.58
N VAL A 257 19.35 1.84 27.69
CA VAL A 257 19.07 3.24 28.00
C VAL A 257 20.35 3.94 28.47
N SER A 258 20.52 5.19 28.07
CA SER A 258 21.53 6.11 28.57
C SER A 258 20.86 7.43 28.96
N ASP A 259 21.19 7.94 30.12
CA ASP A 259 20.77 9.24 30.65
C ASP A 259 21.90 10.27 30.71
N ASP A 260 23.04 9.92 30.13
CA ASP A 260 24.25 10.72 30.08
C ASP A 260 24.79 10.96 28.65
N ARG A 261 23.88 11.11 27.69
CA ARG A 261 24.18 11.39 26.28
C ARG A 261 24.88 10.23 25.53
N GLY A 262 24.67 8.98 25.95
CA GLY A 262 25.30 7.83 25.32
C GLY A 262 26.70 7.49 25.80
N LYS A 263 27.18 8.15 26.85
CA LYS A 263 28.51 7.84 27.45
C LYS A 263 28.50 6.50 28.17
N ASN A 264 27.43 6.21 28.88
CA ASN A 264 27.19 4.93 29.53
C ASN A 264 25.83 4.35 29.15
N TRP A 265 25.80 3.03 29.01
CA TRP A 265 24.57 2.31 28.63
C TRP A 265 24.21 1.28 29.68
N ARG A 266 22.95 1.26 30.07
CA ARG A 266 22.37 0.26 30.97
C ARG A 266 21.41 -0.63 30.15
N ALA A 267 21.61 -1.95 30.27
CA ALA A 267 20.72 -2.92 29.66
C ALA A 267 19.35 -2.90 30.36
N VAL A 268 18.29 -3.08 29.57
CA VAL A 268 16.91 -3.12 30.02
C VAL A 268 16.46 -4.58 30.13
N THR A 269 15.75 -4.90 31.21
CA THR A 269 15.07 -6.19 31.38
C THR A 269 13.58 -6.02 31.13
N LEU A 270 13.06 -6.66 30.09
CA LEU A 270 11.64 -6.64 29.74
C LEU A 270 10.85 -7.80 30.35
N GLY A 271 11.50 -8.81 30.88
CA GLY A 271 10.91 -10.01 31.48
C GLY A 271 11.69 -11.27 31.12
N ALA A 272 11.10 -12.44 31.36
CA ALA A 272 11.69 -13.73 31.04
C ALA A 272 11.39 -14.16 29.60
N GLY A 273 12.26 -14.98 29.01
CA GLY A 273 12.12 -15.54 27.66
C GLY A 273 13.21 -15.11 26.69
N SER A 274 13.11 -15.60 25.46
CA SER A 274 13.99 -15.20 24.35
C SER A 274 13.41 -13.95 23.66
N ILE A 275 13.55 -12.80 24.33
CA ILE A 275 12.94 -11.55 23.89
C ILE A 275 13.67 -11.01 22.67
N LYS A 276 12.91 -10.71 21.62
CA LYS A 276 13.34 -9.96 20.44
C LYS A 276 12.72 -8.57 20.48
N THR A 277 13.49 -7.53 20.15
CA THR A 277 13.02 -6.15 20.07
C THR A 277 13.04 -5.68 18.62
N ARG A 278 12.17 -4.73 18.24
CA ARG A 278 11.99 -4.33 16.85
C ARG A 278 11.91 -2.84 16.61
N ALA A 279 11.25 -2.09 17.49
CA ALA A 279 11.10 -0.65 17.41
C ALA A 279 11.21 -0.04 18.80
N ILE A 280 11.71 1.18 18.89
CA ILE A 280 11.79 1.95 20.11
C ILE A 280 11.45 3.41 19.84
N ALA A 281 10.68 4.03 20.73
CA ALA A 281 10.36 5.44 20.64
C ALA A 281 10.32 6.07 22.03
N THR A 282 10.87 7.28 22.15
CA THR A 282 10.72 8.12 23.34
C THR A 282 10.07 9.44 22.96
N SER A 283 9.34 10.05 23.89
CA SER A 283 8.88 11.41 23.74
C SER A 283 10.06 12.37 23.75
N PHE A 284 10.17 13.20 22.72
CA PHE A 284 11.29 14.10 22.56
C PHE A 284 11.40 15.13 23.71
N ARG A 285 10.27 15.56 24.28
CA ARG A 285 10.20 16.58 25.36
C ARG A 285 9.93 15.98 26.75
N ASN A 286 9.57 14.70 26.82
CA ASN A 286 9.34 13.97 28.07
C ASN A 286 10.12 12.65 28.04
N PRO A 287 11.48 12.72 28.04
CA PRO A 287 12.33 11.58 27.70
C PRO A 287 12.35 10.47 28.76
N GLU A 288 11.74 10.67 29.92
CA GLU A 288 11.54 9.61 30.92
C GLU A 288 10.57 8.54 30.44
N THR A 289 9.73 8.88 29.42
CA THR A 289 8.77 7.95 28.82
C THR A 289 9.27 7.41 27.51
N ALA A 290 9.30 6.08 27.40
CA ALA A 290 9.61 5.40 26.16
C ALA A 290 8.76 4.13 25.98
N TYR A 291 8.64 3.71 24.73
CA TYR A 291 7.93 2.49 24.32
C TYR A 291 8.88 1.61 23.51
N VAL A 292 8.84 0.30 23.74
CA VAL A 292 9.63 -0.69 22.99
C VAL A 292 8.70 -1.84 22.52
N SER A 293 8.78 -2.20 21.26
CA SER A 293 8.11 -3.40 20.78
C SER A 293 8.93 -4.65 21.07
N TYR A 294 8.24 -5.71 21.48
CA TYR A 294 8.87 -6.97 21.86
C TYR A 294 8.13 -8.19 21.34
N ARG A 295 8.85 -9.32 21.21
CA ARG A 295 8.31 -10.64 20.96
C ARG A 295 9.07 -11.65 21.80
N GLY A 296 8.44 -12.79 22.18
CA GLY A 296 9.06 -13.85 22.94
C GLY A 296 9.16 -13.60 24.44
N LEU A 297 8.32 -12.72 24.99
CA LEU A 297 8.12 -12.60 26.43
C LEU A 297 7.39 -13.84 26.95
N HIS A 298 8.07 -14.67 27.74
CA HIS A 298 7.48 -15.91 28.28
C HIS A 298 6.89 -15.70 29.67
N GLU A 299 5.60 -15.98 29.82
CA GLU A 299 4.90 -15.87 31.10
C GLU A 299 3.75 -16.88 31.17
N GLY A 300 3.71 -17.67 32.24
CA GLY A 300 2.64 -18.66 32.47
C GLY A 300 2.53 -19.74 31.39
N GLY A 301 3.65 -20.08 30.70
CA GLY A 301 3.66 -21.08 29.63
C GLY A 301 3.23 -20.54 28.26
N VAL A 302 3.06 -19.23 28.14
CA VAL A 302 2.66 -18.55 26.89
C VAL A 302 3.74 -17.58 26.48
N ASP A 303 3.98 -17.51 25.16
CA ASP A 303 4.86 -16.52 24.53
C ASP A 303 4.04 -15.32 24.06
N TYR A 304 4.39 -14.15 24.54
CA TYR A 304 3.72 -12.91 24.24
C TYR A 304 4.53 -12.00 23.31
N MET A 305 3.82 -11.15 22.59
CA MET A 305 4.34 -10.05 21.80
C MET A 305 3.53 -8.77 22.02
N GLY A 306 4.10 -7.62 21.69
CA GLY A 306 3.43 -6.34 21.82
C GLY A 306 4.37 -5.19 22.15
N VAL A 307 3.98 -4.33 23.09
CA VAL A 307 4.68 -3.12 23.49
C VAL A 307 4.87 -3.09 25.01
N ALA A 308 6.06 -2.75 25.45
CA ALA A 308 6.35 -2.39 26.84
C ALA A 308 6.66 -0.88 26.95
N LYS A 309 6.30 -0.29 28.10
CA LYS A 309 6.47 1.14 28.40
C LYS A 309 7.32 1.32 29.66
N THR A 310 8.15 2.35 29.63
CA THR A 310 8.74 2.97 30.83
C THR A 310 8.16 4.38 31.04
N SER A 311 8.15 4.86 32.28
CA SER A 311 7.83 6.25 32.63
C SER A 311 8.82 6.79 33.70
N ASP A 312 9.96 6.12 33.87
CA ASP A 312 10.97 6.39 34.87
C ASP A 312 12.40 6.31 34.29
N ALA A 313 12.56 6.80 33.07
CA ALA A 313 13.84 6.78 32.35
C ALA A 313 14.42 5.36 32.20
N GLY A 314 13.56 4.37 31.97
CA GLY A 314 13.94 2.98 31.72
C GLY A 314 14.40 2.22 32.97
N GLN A 315 14.11 2.71 34.19
CA GLN A 315 14.39 1.94 35.41
C GLN A 315 13.47 0.74 35.54
N THR A 316 12.17 0.94 35.20
CA THR A 316 11.19 -0.15 35.12
C THR A 316 10.46 -0.13 33.78
N TRP A 317 10.10 -1.33 33.32
CA TRP A 317 9.34 -1.53 32.08
C TRP A 317 8.14 -2.42 32.37
N LYS A 318 6.99 -2.06 31.78
CA LYS A 318 5.74 -2.82 31.93
C LYS A 318 5.16 -3.11 30.55
N PRO A 319 4.77 -4.37 30.25
CA PRO A 319 3.98 -4.67 29.07
C PRO A 319 2.65 -3.90 29.11
N VAL A 320 2.39 -3.10 28.09
CA VAL A 320 1.17 -2.29 27.95
C VAL A 320 0.33 -2.72 26.74
N TRP A 321 0.89 -3.50 25.84
CA TRP A 321 0.21 -4.27 24.81
C TRP A 321 0.80 -5.67 24.86
N LYS A 322 -0.05 -6.68 25.10
CA LYS A 322 0.41 -8.04 25.36
C LYS A 322 -0.54 -9.02 24.68
N GLU A 323 -0.17 -9.47 23.49
CA GLU A 323 -0.92 -10.47 22.72
C GLU A 323 -0.22 -11.83 22.77
N ASP A 324 -1.01 -12.90 22.90
CA ASP A 324 -0.52 -14.27 22.78
C ASP A 324 -0.13 -14.56 21.34
N SER A 325 1.15 -14.79 21.08
CA SER A 325 1.68 -15.05 19.74
C SER A 325 1.23 -16.40 19.15
N ASN A 326 0.63 -17.29 19.94
CA ASN A 326 0.18 -18.61 19.51
C ASN A 326 -1.34 -18.70 19.34
N LEU A 327 -2.08 -17.65 19.68
CA LEU A 327 -3.54 -17.66 19.75
C LEU A 327 -4.18 -16.95 18.57
N ALA A 328 -4.72 -17.71 17.62
CA ALA A 328 -5.44 -17.15 16.48
C ALA A 328 -6.81 -16.57 16.87
N GLY A 329 -7.16 -15.41 16.32
CA GLY A 329 -8.51 -14.84 16.38
C GLY A 329 -8.89 -14.15 17.69
N LYS A 330 -7.96 -13.90 18.61
CA LYS A 330 -8.24 -13.21 19.86
C LYS A 330 -7.28 -12.05 20.09
N PRO A 331 -7.77 -10.81 20.02
CA PRO A 331 -6.98 -9.65 20.42
C PRO A 331 -6.71 -9.66 21.93
N ALA A 332 -5.66 -8.95 22.35
CA ALA A 332 -5.41 -8.70 23.77
C ALA A 332 -6.60 -8.01 24.44
N ALA A 333 -6.76 -8.20 25.75
CA ALA A 333 -7.90 -7.64 26.48
C ALA A 333 -8.04 -6.11 26.40
N ASN A 334 -6.94 -5.41 26.15
CA ASN A 334 -6.88 -3.96 25.99
C ASN A 334 -6.75 -3.48 24.52
N VAL A 335 -6.84 -4.39 23.53
CA VAL A 335 -6.85 -4.07 22.10
C VAL A 335 -8.30 -4.00 21.60
N ARG A 336 -8.65 -2.93 20.89
CA ARG A 336 -10.00 -2.63 20.41
C ARG A 336 -10.03 -2.44 18.90
N ASP A 337 -11.14 -2.86 18.30
CA ASP A 337 -11.51 -2.58 16.90
C ASP A 337 -10.48 -3.08 15.87
N ALA A 338 -9.69 -4.10 16.19
CA ALA A 338 -8.66 -4.65 15.35
C ALA A 338 -9.19 -5.88 14.57
N TRP A 339 -9.99 -5.66 13.50
CA TRP A 339 -10.59 -6.74 12.71
C TRP A 339 -9.55 -7.72 12.14
N ILE A 340 -8.35 -7.26 11.83
CA ILE A 340 -7.25 -8.10 11.34
C ILE A 340 -6.91 -9.15 12.39
N THR A 341 -6.72 -8.74 13.64
CA THR A 341 -6.49 -9.68 14.75
C THR A 341 -7.69 -10.59 15.00
N GLU A 342 -8.91 -10.03 14.95
CA GLU A 342 -10.14 -10.83 15.14
C GLU A 342 -10.29 -11.90 14.06
N ARG A 343 -9.86 -11.63 12.82
CA ARG A 343 -10.03 -12.53 11.68
C ARG A 343 -8.87 -13.51 11.49
N PHE A 344 -7.64 -13.03 11.61
CA PHE A 344 -6.44 -13.80 11.23
C PHE A 344 -5.57 -14.22 12.41
N GLY A 345 -5.76 -13.63 13.58
CA GLY A 345 -4.94 -13.85 14.76
C GLY A 345 -3.95 -12.71 15.02
N SER A 346 -3.45 -12.69 16.24
CA SER A 346 -2.52 -11.67 16.70
C SER A 346 -1.15 -11.73 16.02
N ASP A 347 -0.74 -12.89 15.56
CA ASP A 347 0.55 -13.14 14.90
C ASP A 347 0.56 -12.75 13.42
N TRP A 348 -0.59 -12.45 12.81
CA TRP A 348 -0.68 -12.12 11.39
C TRP A 348 0.07 -10.81 11.05
N GLY A 349 -0.12 -9.75 11.85
CA GLY A 349 0.55 -8.45 11.66
C GLY A 349 1.94 -8.38 12.29
N GLU A 350 2.34 -9.42 13.02
CA GLU A 350 3.52 -9.45 13.89
C GLU A 350 3.42 -8.44 15.05
N ASN A 351 4.50 -8.21 15.80
CA ASN A 351 4.58 -7.12 16.78
C ASN A 351 4.87 -5.78 16.05
N PRO A 352 4.60 -4.62 16.65
CA PRO A 352 4.83 -3.34 16.00
C PRO A 352 6.22 -3.21 15.38
N LEU A 353 6.24 -2.87 14.09
CA LEU A 353 7.46 -2.64 13.30
C LEU A 353 8.03 -1.25 13.54
N ALA A 354 7.15 -0.29 13.87
CA ALA A 354 7.51 1.08 14.19
C ALA A 354 6.61 1.60 15.32
N LEU A 355 7.18 2.50 16.09
CA LEU A 355 6.54 3.16 17.23
C LEU A 355 6.78 4.66 17.17
N THR A 356 5.90 5.43 17.80
CA THR A 356 6.16 6.83 18.16
C THR A 356 5.62 7.12 19.55
N ALA A 357 6.11 8.19 20.18
CA ALA A 357 5.55 8.75 21.39
C ALA A 357 5.42 10.26 21.19
N ALA A 358 4.24 10.80 21.48
CA ALA A 358 4.00 12.22 21.27
C ALA A 358 4.79 13.10 22.24
N ASP A 359 5.23 14.27 21.73
CA ASP A 359 6.04 15.21 22.51
C ASP A 359 5.23 15.95 23.57
N GLN A 360 3.97 16.25 23.27
CA GLN A 360 3.12 17.03 24.18
C GLN A 360 2.45 16.19 25.26
N ASP A 361 2.12 14.96 24.93
CA ASP A 361 1.58 13.98 25.87
C ASP A 361 2.22 12.61 25.63
N PRO A 362 3.17 12.21 26.49
CA PRO A 362 3.87 10.93 26.32
C PRO A 362 2.97 9.70 26.53
N ASN A 363 1.70 9.87 26.91
CA ASN A 363 0.71 8.79 26.95
C ASN A 363 0.07 8.52 25.59
N VAL A 364 0.24 9.44 24.61
CA VAL A 364 -0.16 9.22 23.22
C VAL A 364 0.98 8.54 22.46
N SER A 365 0.68 7.38 21.92
CA SER A 365 1.62 6.58 21.14
C SER A 365 0.88 5.89 19.99
N TYR A 366 1.59 5.70 18.87
CA TYR A 366 1.13 4.87 17.76
C TYR A 366 2.09 3.70 17.57
N GLY A 367 1.53 2.53 17.25
CA GLY A 367 2.28 1.36 16.84
C GLY A 367 1.74 0.84 15.50
N THR A 368 2.63 0.59 14.54
CA THR A 368 2.27 0.09 13.20
C THR A 368 2.94 -1.24 12.93
N ASP A 369 2.28 -2.11 12.17
CA ASP A 369 2.79 -3.42 11.79
C ASP A 369 2.42 -3.78 10.33
N LEU A 370 2.48 -5.05 9.96
CA LEU A 370 2.21 -5.52 8.60
C LEU A 370 0.75 -5.34 8.14
N GLY A 371 -0.15 -4.86 9.00
CA GLY A 371 -1.54 -4.67 8.62
C GLY A 371 -2.32 -3.71 9.51
N ARG A 372 -1.77 -3.35 10.68
CA ARG A 372 -2.48 -2.58 11.69
C ARG A 372 -1.79 -1.25 11.95
N THR A 373 -2.58 -0.23 12.23
CA THR A 373 -2.14 1.04 12.84
C THR A 373 -2.96 1.23 14.10
N MET A 374 -2.29 1.17 15.25
CA MET A 374 -2.92 1.19 16.57
C MET A 374 -2.51 2.45 17.32
N ARG A 375 -3.43 3.03 18.09
CA ARG A 375 -3.20 4.23 18.92
C ARG A 375 -3.54 3.95 20.38
N THR A 376 -2.75 4.50 21.28
CA THR A 376 -3.10 4.69 22.69
C THR A 376 -3.13 6.19 23.03
N THR A 377 -3.98 6.59 23.97
CA THR A 377 -4.03 7.94 24.54
C THR A 377 -3.97 7.92 26.08
N ASP A 378 -3.77 6.74 26.64
CA ASP A 378 -3.79 6.49 28.09
C ASP A 378 -2.52 5.73 28.55
N GLY A 379 -1.44 5.86 27.78
CA GLY A 379 -0.15 5.24 28.09
C GLY A 379 -0.13 3.73 27.91
N GLY A 380 -1.02 3.20 27.07
CA GLY A 380 -1.12 1.79 26.75
C GLY A 380 -2.11 1.01 27.58
N ALA A 381 -2.91 1.66 28.46
CA ALA A 381 -4.01 0.98 29.14
C ALA A 381 -5.04 0.46 28.14
N THR A 382 -5.23 1.20 27.05
CA THR A 382 -6.06 0.79 25.89
C THR A 382 -5.33 1.11 24.57
N TRP A 383 -5.38 0.18 23.62
CA TRP A 383 -4.95 0.36 22.23
C TRP A 383 -6.15 0.20 21.30
N VAL A 384 -6.35 1.18 20.43
CA VAL A 384 -7.49 1.21 19.50
C VAL A 384 -6.98 1.22 18.06
N ALA A 385 -7.57 0.42 17.20
CA ALA A 385 -7.31 0.48 15.77
C ALA A 385 -7.75 1.83 15.20
N VAL A 386 -6.89 2.46 14.39
CA VAL A 386 -7.17 3.75 13.74
C VAL A 386 -7.18 3.63 12.22
N TYR A 387 -7.08 2.42 11.69
CA TYR A 387 -7.20 2.12 10.26
C TYR A 387 -8.62 1.68 9.86
N SER A 388 -9.43 1.34 10.84
CA SER A 388 -10.75 0.74 10.65
C SER A 388 -11.71 1.17 11.74
N LYS A 389 -13.00 1.14 11.42
CA LYS A 389 -14.08 1.42 12.38
C LYS A 389 -15.12 0.31 12.29
N LYS A 390 -15.57 -0.19 13.43
CA LYS A 390 -16.64 -1.18 13.51
C LYS A 390 -17.99 -0.56 13.17
N VAL A 391 -18.79 -1.26 12.35
CA VAL A 391 -20.13 -0.87 11.92
C VAL A 391 -21.08 -2.01 12.23
N GLY A 392 -22.06 -1.78 13.11
CA GLY A 392 -22.93 -2.85 13.60
C GLY A 392 -22.18 -3.92 14.39
N GLU A 393 -22.65 -5.17 14.29
CA GLU A 393 -22.07 -6.28 15.06
C GLU A 393 -20.80 -6.88 14.40
N SER A 394 -20.76 -6.94 13.06
CA SER A 394 -19.73 -7.69 12.33
C SER A 394 -19.14 -6.96 11.11
N GLY A 395 -19.61 -5.76 10.80
CA GLY A 395 -19.14 -4.97 9.67
C GLY A 395 -18.00 -4.02 10.07
N TRP A 396 -17.16 -3.68 9.09
CA TRP A 396 -16.03 -2.77 9.22
C TRP A 396 -16.04 -1.76 8.09
N THR A 397 -15.58 -0.56 8.35
CA THR A 397 -15.36 0.46 7.33
C THR A 397 -14.00 1.10 7.51
N SER A 398 -13.37 1.47 6.42
CA SER A 398 -12.09 2.17 6.41
C SER A 398 -12.23 3.56 7.04
N THR A 399 -11.18 3.99 7.71
CA THR A 399 -11.00 5.38 8.14
C THR A 399 -10.25 6.23 7.09
N GLY A 400 -10.04 5.66 5.88
CA GLY A 400 -9.22 6.26 4.83
C GLY A 400 -7.80 5.67 4.75
N LEU A 401 -7.40 4.86 5.73
CA LEU A 401 -6.13 4.16 5.74
C LEU A 401 -6.35 2.73 5.25
N ASP A 402 -6.11 2.52 3.95
CA ASP A 402 -6.27 1.23 3.27
C ASP A 402 -5.05 0.98 2.38
N VAL A 403 -4.34 -0.09 2.59
CA VAL A 403 -3.02 -0.33 2.00
C VAL A 403 -3.01 -1.56 1.09
N THR A 404 -4.10 -2.30 1.05
CA THR A 404 -4.17 -3.58 0.34
C THR A 404 -4.41 -3.38 -1.16
N ASN A 405 -3.81 -4.26 -1.99
CA ASN A 405 -4.11 -4.33 -3.41
C ASN A 405 -5.51 -4.87 -3.64
N ALA A 406 -6.28 -4.21 -4.51
CA ALA A 406 -7.61 -4.67 -4.93
C ALA A 406 -7.64 -4.92 -6.44
N TYR A 407 -8.03 -6.14 -6.85
CA TYR A 407 -8.06 -6.53 -8.26
C TYR A 407 -9.40 -6.28 -8.93
N GLY A 408 -10.48 -6.33 -8.17
CA GLY A 408 -11.81 -6.13 -8.69
C GLY A 408 -12.81 -5.62 -7.65
N TYR A 409 -13.82 -4.94 -8.16
CA TYR A 409 -15.01 -4.53 -7.43
C TYR A 409 -16.21 -5.05 -8.19
N HIS A 410 -17.08 -5.80 -7.53
CA HIS A 410 -18.12 -6.57 -8.20
C HIS A 410 -19.48 -6.33 -7.56
N PHE A 411 -20.51 -6.23 -8.38
CA PHE A 411 -21.91 -6.08 -7.96
C PHE A 411 -22.65 -7.40 -8.16
N ASP A 412 -23.40 -7.83 -7.16
CA ASP A 412 -24.32 -8.97 -7.30
C ASP A 412 -25.42 -8.61 -8.32
N PRO A 413 -25.61 -9.38 -9.40
CA PRO A 413 -26.58 -9.07 -10.43
C PRO A 413 -28.05 -9.09 -9.97
N PHE A 414 -28.34 -9.72 -8.82
CA PHE A 414 -29.68 -9.78 -8.23
C PHE A 414 -29.94 -8.71 -7.16
N ASP A 415 -28.88 -8.13 -6.62
CA ASP A 415 -28.97 -7.09 -5.59
C ASP A 415 -27.67 -6.26 -5.54
N HIS A 416 -27.66 -5.13 -6.21
CA HIS A 416 -26.47 -4.26 -6.29
C HIS A 416 -26.02 -3.69 -4.94
N LYS A 417 -26.84 -3.80 -3.88
CA LYS A 417 -26.39 -3.47 -2.51
C LYS A 417 -25.38 -4.50 -1.99
N ARG A 418 -25.44 -5.71 -2.52
CA ARG A 418 -24.41 -6.72 -2.26
C ARG A 418 -23.25 -6.50 -3.21
N GLN A 419 -22.12 -6.16 -2.63
CA GLN A 419 -20.91 -5.81 -3.36
C GLN A 419 -19.73 -6.61 -2.82
N PHE A 420 -18.72 -6.82 -3.67
CA PHE A 420 -17.55 -7.59 -3.31
C PHE A 420 -16.28 -6.88 -3.73
N MET A 421 -15.22 -7.02 -2.91
CA MET A 421 -13.85 -6.63 -3.26
C MET A 421 -12.95 -7.85 -3.26
N THR A 422 -12.27 -8.09 -4.37
CA THR A 422 -11.24 -9.11 -4.49
C THR A 422 -9.89 -8.49 -4.19
N MET A 423 -9.22 -8.98 -3.14
CA MET A 423 -8.06 -8.32 -2.54
C MET A 423 -6.89 -9.30 -2.34
N THR A 424 -5.71 -8.75 -2.24
CA THR A 424 -4.48 -9.42 -1.81
C THR A 424 -4.42 -9.45 -0.28
N ASP A 425 -3.69 -10.39 0.29
CA ASP A 425 -3.35 -10.60 1.70
C ASP A 425 -4.54 -10.84 2.64
N VAL A 426 -5.71 -10.33 2.31
CA VAL A 426 -6.93 -10.42 3.10
C VAL A 426 -8.08 -11.14 2.38
N GLY A 427 -7.87 -11.51 1.11
CA GLY A 427 -8.77 -12.33 0.30
C GLY A 427 -10.00 -11.61 -0.21
N LEU A 428 -11.19 -12.05 0.16
CA LEU A 428 -12.47 -11.54 -0.34
C LEU A 428 -13.25 -10.84 0.76
N PHE A 429 -13.77 -9.66 0.45
CA PHE A 429 -14.72 -8.94 1.30
C PHE A 429 -16.07 -8.78 0.62
N ARG A 430 -17.12 -8.77 1.44
CA ARG A 430 -18.50 -8.62 1.03
C ARG A 430 -19.18 -7.51 1.82
N SER A 431 -19.94 -6.66 1.12
CA SER A 431 -20.88 -5.70 1.68
C SER A 431 -22.32 -6.14 1.37
N GLU A 432 -23.24 -5.86 2.29
CA GLU A 432 -24.70 -6.06 2.08
C GLU A 432 -25.45 -4.71 2.09
N ASP A 433 -24.72 -3.60 2.17
CA ASP A 433 -25.27 -2.27 2.43
C ASP A 433 -24.70 -1.18 1.50
N SER A 434 -24.42 -1.53 0.25
CA SER A 434 -23.90 -0.64 -0.79
C SER A 434 -22.49 -0.07 -0.44
N GLY A 435 -21.61 -0.92 0.11
CA GLY A 435 -20.22 -0.56 0.40
C GLY A 435 -20.02 0.28 1.66
N ARG A 436 -21.05 0.46 2.51
CA ARG A 436 -20.91 1.21 3.77
C ARG A 436 -20.19 0.42 4.85
N SER A 437 -20.34 -0.90 4.84
CA SER A 437 -19.59 -1.79 5.72
C SER A 437 -19.20 -3.08 5.00
N TRP A 438 -18.13 -3.71 5.49
CA TRP A 438 -17.50 -4.86 4.87
C TRP A 438 -17.28 -5.99 5.87
N ILE A 439 -17.50 -7.22 5.41
CA ILE A 439 -17.31 -8.44 6.18
C ILE A 439 -16.39 -9.36 5.37
N SER A 440 -15.42 -10.00 6.01
CA SER A 440 -14.59 -11.00 5.35
C SER A 440 -15.46 -12.14 4.79
N SER A 441 -15.25 -12.48 3.53
CA SER A 441 -16.06 -13.46 2.77
C SER A 441 -15.21 -14.67 2.35
N THR A 442 -14.40 -15.19 3.26
CA THR A 442 -13.46 -16.30 3.01
C THR A 442 -13.77 -17.57 3.79
N ALA A 443 -14.94 -17.65 4.46
CA ALA A 443 -15.32 -18.83 5.23
C ALA A 443 -15.45 -20.06 4.32
N GLY A 444 -14.69 -21.15 4.61
CA GLY A 444 -14.64 -22.37 3.82
C GLY A 444 -13.65 -22.38 2.65
N VAL A 445 -13.03 -21.25 2.30
CA VAL A 445 -11.86 -21.24 1.41
C VAL A 445 -10.71 -21.98 2.12
N PRO A 446 -9.99 -22.90 1.45
CA PRO A 446 -8.82 -23.56 2.04
C PRO A 446 -7.82 -22.55 2.61
N ARG A 447 -7.27 -22.82 3.79
CA ARG A 447 -6.39 -21.88 4.51
C ARG A 447 -5.23 -21.37 3.65
N ASP A 448 -4.62 -22.25 2.86
CA ASP A 448 -3.48 -21.90 2.00
C ASP A 448 -3.89 -21.10 0.73
N TRP A 449 -5.19 -20.87 0.52
CA TRP A 449 -5.73 -20.14 -0.62
C TRP A 449 -6.34 -18.78 -0.23
N VAL A 450 -6.42 -18.47 1.06
CA VAL A 450 -7.13 -17.29 1.59
C VAL A 450 -6.39 -15.99 1.31
N ASN A 451 -5.07 -16.03 1.09
CA ASN A 451 -4.26 -14.83 0.94
C ASN A 451 -4.82 -13.88 -0.14
N THR A 452 -5.15 -14.41 -1.32
CA THR A 452 -5.60 -13.58 -2.44
C THR A 452 -6.82 -14.19 -3.13
N THR A 453 -7.85 -13.37 -3.35
CA THR A 453 -8.90 -13.65 -4.33
C THR A 453 -8.69 -12.74 -5.52
N TYR A 454 -8.39 -13.32 -6.70
CA TYR A 454 -8.14 -12.51 -7.91
C TYR A 454 -9.39 -12.12 -8.65
N TRP A 455 -10.41 -13.00 -8.65
CA TRP A 455 -11.64 -12.79 -9.36
C TRP A 455 -12.81 -13.56 -8.76
N ILE A 456 -14.03 -13.03 -8.94
CA ILE A 456 -15.27 -13.74 -8.70
C ILE A 456 -16.17 -13.65 -9.95
N GLU A 457 -16.96 -14.68 -10.16
CA GLU A 457 -17.94 -14.78 -11.25
C GLU A 457 -19.29 -15.15 -10.66
N PHE A 458 -20.34 -14.46 -11.09
CA PHE A 458 -21.71 -14.73 -10.66
C PHE A 458 -22.46 -15.59 -11.67
N ASP A 459 -23.35 -16.44 -11.20
CA ASP A 459 -24.35 -17.03 -12.05
C ASP A 459 -25.48 -16.02 -12.31
N PRO A 460 -25.73 -15.62 -13.56
CA PRO A 460 -26.75 -14.62 -13.86
C PRO A 460 -28.19 -15.11 -13.66
N ASP A 461 -28.42 -16.43 -13.59
CA ASP A 461 -29.73 -17.04 -13.50
C ASP A 461 -30.03 -17.65 -12.14
N VAL A 462 -28.98 -17.82 -11.27
CA VAL A 462 -29.15 -18.48 -9.95
C VAL A 462 -28.63 -17.57 -8.86
N LYS A 463 -29.57 -16.92 -8.18
CA LYS A 463 -29.26 -16.05 -7.05
C LYS A 463 -28.40 -16.75 -6.01
N GLY A 464 -27.29 -16.12 -5.64
CA GLY A 464 -26.35 -16.59 -4.60
C GLY A 464 -25.35 -17.65 -5.07
N ARG A 465 -25.46 -18.17 -6.32
CA ARG A 465 -24.43 -19.04 -6.88
C ARG A 465 -23.33 -18.22 -7.52
N MET A 466 -22.10 -18.47 -7.12
CA MET A 466 -20.94 -17.75 -7.60
C MET A 466 -19.67 -18.58 -7.42
N TRP A 467 -18.62 -18.24 -8.16
CA TRP A 467 -17.32 -18.89 -8.11
C TRP A 467 -16.22 -17.88 -7.83
N SER A 468 -15.16 -18.32 -7.17
CA SER A 468 -13.98 -17.49 -6.89
C SER A 468 -12.69 -18.14 -7.34
N ALA A 469 -11.79 -17.34 -7.89
CA ALA A 469 -10.42 -17.71 -8.24
C ALA A 469 -9.48 -17.27 -7.11
N ASN A 470 -8.88 -18.25 -6.43
CA ASN A 470 -8.13 -18.03 -5.18
C ASN A 470 -6.66 -18.44 -5.31
N SER A 471 -5.81 -17.84 -4.51
CA SER A 471 -4.38 -18.09 -4.49
C SER A 471 -3.78 -17.86 -3.11
N GLY A 472 -2.79 -18.68 -2.76
CA GLY A 472 -1.89 -18.42 -1.64
C GLY A 472 -0.72 -17.49 -2.00
N THR A 473 -0.67 -17.00 -3.24
CA THR A 473 0.37 -16.08 -3.72
C THR A 473 -0.29 -14.80 -4.24
N HIS A 474 0.17 -13.67 -3.73
CA HIS A 474 -0.30 -12.34 -4.13
C HIS A 474 0.47 -11.81 -5.34
N ASP A 475 0.00 -10.70 -5.92
CA ASP A 475 0.66 -9.87 -6.96
C ASP A 475 1.19 -10.64 -8.18
N LEU A 476 0.50 -11.70 -8.59
CA LEU A 476 0.95 -12.54 -9.71
C LEU A 476 1.06 -11.85 -11.07
N PRO A 477 0.33 -10.75 -11.39
CA PRO A 477 0.69 -9.99 -12.58
C PRO A 477 2.08 -9.35 -12.49
N ARG A 478 2.64 -9.29 -11.27
CA ARG A 478 3.95 -8.69 -11.01
C ARG A 478 5.05 -9.73 -11.14
N PRO A 479 5.97 -9.55 -12.07
CA PRO A 479 6.99 -10.55 -12.38
C PRO A 479 7.89 -10.95 -11.23
N LYS A 480 8.12 -10.06 -10.24
CA LYS A 480 8.91 -10.40 -9.06
C LYS A 480 8.38 -11.61 -8.29
N MET A 481 7.05 -11.81 -8.31
CA MET A 481 6.38 -12.86 -7.55
C MET A 481 6.52 -14.24 -8.20
N TRP A 482 6.87 -14.31 -9.48
CA TRP A 482 6.96 -15.57 -10.21
C TRP A 482 8.26 -15.81 -10.96
N ARG A 483 9.11 -14.78 -11.13
CA ARG A 483 10.34 -14.85 -11.93
C ARG A 483 11.21 -16.09 -11.65
N ARG A 484 11.36 -16.46 -10.37
CA ARG A 484 12.21 -17.56 -9.93
C ARG A 484 11.45 -18.63 -9.14
N ALA A 485 10.13 -18.51 -9.06
CA ALA A 485 9.31 -19.46 -8.32
C ALA A 485 9.07 -20.73 -9.15
N ALA A 486 9.19 -21.88 -8.52
CA ALA A 486 8.75 -23.13 -9.13
C ALA A 486 7.23 -23.21 -9.12
N ILE A 487 6.58 -23.67 -10.18
CA ILE A 487 5.12 -23.79 -10.31
C ILE A 487 4.54 -24.64 -9.17
N SER A 488 5.26 -25.66 -8.72
CA SER A 488 4.86 -26.52 -7.61
C SER A 488 4.72 -25.81 -6.26
N LYS A 489 5.17 -24.57 -6.14
CA LYS A 489 5.00 -23.76 -4.92
C LYS A 489 3.67 -23.02 -4.84
N TYR A 490 2.99 -22.83 -5.98
CA TYR A 490 1.72 -22.12 -5.99
C TYR A 490 0.64 -23.00 -5.36
N ARG A 491 -0.19 -22.36 -4.52
CA ARG A 491 -1.39 -22.92 -3.92
C ARG A 491 -2.58 -22.10 -4.39
N GLY A 492 -3.71 -22.76 -4.58
CA GLY A 492 -4.90 -22.07 -5.05
C GLY A 492 -5.81 -22.97 -5.88
N GLY A 493 -6.85 -22.37 -6.41
CA GLY A 493 -7.85 -23.03 -7.23
C GLY A 493 -9.18 -22.31 -7.20
N ILE A 494 -10.24 -23.03 -7.56
CA ILE A 494 -11.59 -22.53 -7.66
C ILE A 494 -12.39 -22.96 -6.43
N CYS A 495 -13.17 -22.03 -5.88
CA CYS A 495 -14.22 -22.33 -4.90
C CYS A 495 -15.58 -21.90 -5.46
N VAL A 496 -16.66 -22.55 -4.95
CA VAL A 496 -18.06 -22.24 -5.27
C VAL A 496 -18.80 -21.82 -3.99
N SER A 497 -19.64 -20.81 -4.10
CA SER A 497 -20.64 -20.43 -3.11
C SER A 497 -22.03 -20.60 -3.69
N ILE A 498 -23.00 -20.95 -2.84
CA ILE A 498 -24.43 -21.03 -3.18
C ILE A 498 -25.30 -20.15 -2.28
N ASP A 499 -24.68 -19.39 -1.41
CA ASP A 499 -25.32 -18.57 -0.37
C ASP A 499 -24.93 -17.08 -0.45
N GLY A 500 -24.49 -16.62 -1.63
CA GLY A 500 -24.10 -15.24 -1.88
C GLY A 500 -22.77 -14.87 -1.24
N GLY A 501 -21.83 -15.78 -1.26
CA GLY A 501 -20.46 -15.56 -0.76
C GLY A 501 -20.32 -15.61 0.76
N LYS A 502 -21.33 -16.11 1.49
CA LYS A 502 -21.22 -16.30 2.95
C LYS A 502 -20.27 -17.43 3.28
N THR A 503 -20.41 -18.54 2.53
CA THR A 503 -19.54 -19.71 2.66
C THR A 503 -19.08 -20.20 1.30
N TRP A 504 -17.92 -20.84 1.27
CA TRP A 504 -17.27 -21.34 0.07
C TRP A 504 -16.91 -22.81 0.22
N THR A 505 -17.01 -23.56 -0.86
CA THR A 505 -16.56 -24.94 -0.95
C THR A 505 -15.54 -25.10 -2.05
N ARG A 506 -14.44 -25.80 -1.78
CA ARG A 506 -13.43 -26.14 -2.79
C ARG A 506 -14.08 -26.88 -3.97
N SER A 507 -13.77 -26.46 -5.19
CA SER A 507 -14.36 -26.96 -6.42
C SER A 507 -13.27 -27.16 -7.50
N ASN A 508 -12.31 -28.04 -7.21
CA ASN A 508 -11.03 -28.14 -7.95
C ASN A 508 -10.75 -29.57 -8.49
N ALA A 509 -11.73 -30.48 -8.52
CA ALA A 509 -11.50 -31.84 -8.98
C ALA A 509 -11.06 -31.88 -10.47
N GLY A 510 -9.94 -32.55 -10.76
CA GLY A 510 -9.35 -32.60 -12.10
C GLY A 510 -8.46 -31.41 -12.47
N MET A 511 -8.40 -30.36 -11.62
CA MET A 511 -7.45 -29.26 -11.77
C MET A 511 -6.26 -29.48 -10.85
N GLU A 512 -5.05 -29.43 -11.39
CA GLU A 512 -3.84 -29.41 -10.58
C GLU A 512 -3.83 -28.13 -9.72
N GLU A 513 -3.43 -28.29 -8.45
CA GLU A 513 -3.36 -27.17 -7.53
C GLU A 513 -2.32 -26.14 -8.00
N THR A 514 -2.78 -24.92 -8.20
CA THR A 514 -1.98 -23.75 -8.53
C THR A 514 -2.79 -22.50 -8.26
N ALA A 515 -2.18 -21.33 -8.30
CA ALA A 515 -2.89 -20.07 -8.24
C ALA A 515 -3.93 -19.97 -9.36
N ALA A 516 -5.21 -19.82 -9.04
CA ALA A 516 -6.24 -19.43 -10.00
C ALA A 516 -6.31 -17.91 -10.06
N THR A 517 -6.18 -17.35 -11.26
CA THR A 517 -6.12 -15.89 -11.46
C THR A 517 -7.38 -15.32 -12.08
N HIS A 518 -8.16 -16.14 -12.75
CA HIS A 518 -9.43 -15.73 -13.34
C HIS A 518 -10.39 -16.91 -13.47
N ILE A 519 -11.68 -16.64 -13.40
CA ILE A 519 -12.75 -17.57 -13.74
C ILE A 519 -13.78 -16.84 -14.61
N LEU A 520 -14.29 -17.52 -15.62
CA LEU A 520 -15.23 -16.98 -16.60
C LEU A 520 -16.37 -17.98 -16.83
N LEU A 521 -17.59 -17.54 -16.74
CA LEU A 521 -18.78 -18.31 -17.07
C LEU A 521 -19.16 -18.10 -18.55
N ASP A 522 -19.57 -19.15 -19.23
CA ASP A 522 -20.36 -19.05 -20.46
C ASP A 522 -21.83 -18.87 -20.09
N PRO A 523 -22.41 -17.66 -20.23
CA PRO A 523 -23.77 -17.38 -19.81
C PRO A 523 -24.84 -18.11 -20.69
N ALA A 524 -24.45 -18.56 -21.88
CA ALA A 524 -25.33 -19.33 -22.76
C ALA A 524 -25.42 -20.81 -22.39
N SER A 525 -24.61 -21.27 -21.43
CA SER A 525 -24.62 -22.68 -21.01
C SER A 525 -25.82 -23.00 -20.11
N PRO A 526 -26.34 -24.29 -20.15
CA PRO A 526 -27.45 -24.69 -19.32
C PRO A 526 -27.21 -24.46 -17.82
N VAL A 527 -28.23 -24.03 -17.10
CA VAL A 527 -28.14 -23.71 -15.66
C VAL A 527 -27.64 -24.90 -14.81
N GLU A 528 -28.05 -26.11 -15.20
CA GLU A 528 -27.67 -27.37 -14.51
C GLU A 528 -26.27 -27.84 -14.85
N ALA A 529 -25.72 -27.37 -15.97
CA ALA A 529 -24.43 -27.80 -16.50
C ALA A 529 -23.62 -26.59 -17.02
N ARG A 530 -23.39 -25.61 -16.11
CA ARG A 530 -22.64 -24.40 -16.43
C ARG A 530 -21.27 -24.72 -16.99
N VAL A 531 -20.95 -24.09 -18.12
CA VAL A 531 -19.62 -24.12 -18.71
C VAL A 531 -18.80 -22.98 -18.12
N LEU A 532 -17.64 -23.33 -17.55
CA LEU A 532 -16.72 -22.37 -16.94
C LEU A 532 -15.29 -22.58 -17.48
N TYR A 533 -14.55 -21.50 -17.53
CA TYR A 533 -13.13 -21.49 -17.88
C TYR A 533 -12.34 -20.87 -16.73
N ALA A 534 -11.22 -21.50 -16.35
CA ALA A 534 -10.35 -21.00 -15.29
C ALA A 534 -8.94 -20.78 -15.84
N ALA A 535 -8.37 -19.60 -15.57
CA ALA A 535 -6.95 -19.34 -15.79
C ALA A 535 -6.17 -19.86 -14.58
N ALA A 536 -5.29 -20.80 -14.84
CA ALA A 536 -4.45 -21.48 -13.85
C ALA A 536 -2.98 -21.10 -14.08
N PHE A 537 -2.41 -20.35 -13.17
CA PHE A 537 -1.09 -19.73 -13.32
C PHE A 537 0.02 -20.78 -13.46
N GLY A 538 0.75 -20.75 -14.55
CA GLY A 538 1.78 -21.73 -14.88
C GLY A 538 1.25 -23.08 -15.40
N ARG A 539 -0.08 -23.26 -15.48
CA ARG A 539 -0.74 -24.48 -15.96
C ARG A 539 -1.59 -24.26 -17.23
N GLY A 540 -1.99 -23.02 -17.52
CA GLY A 540 -2.81 -22.65 -18.66
C GLY A 540 -4.29 -22.56 -18.34
N VAL A 541 -5.15 -23.15 -19.18
CA VAL A 541 -6.60 -23.02 -19.10
C VAL A 541 -7.25 -24.35 -18.74
N TYR A 542 -8.16 -24.34 -17.78
CA TYR A 542 -9.06 -25.44 -17.49
C TYR A 542 -10.50 -25.10 -17.88
N LYS A 543 -11.25 -26.08 -18.33
CA LYS A 543 -12.68 -26.00 -18.64
C LYS A 543 -13.47 -26.97 -17.78
N SER A 544 -14.59 -26.50 -17.26
CA SER A 544 -15.65 -27.31 -16.66
C SER A 544 -16.89 -27.27 -17.51
N THR A 545 -17.66 -28.34 -17.54
CA THR A 545 -18.97 -28.44 -18.22
C THR A 545 -20.06 -28.92 -17.26
N ASP A 546 -19.83 -28.87 -15.98
CA ASP A 546 -20.71 -29.40 -14.93
C ASP A 546 -20.85 -28.45 -13.72
N GLY A 547 -20.65 -27.16 -13.95
CA GLY A 547 -20.77 -26.13 -12.91
C GLY A 547 -19.58 -26.07 -11.94
N ALA A 548 -18.39 -26.33 -12.46
CA ALA A 548 -17.11 -26.39 -11.73
C ALA A 548 -16.93 -27.65 -10.86
N LYS A 549 -17.76 -28.67 -10.96
CA LYS A 549 -17.59 -29.91 -10.19
C LYS A 549 -16.31 -30.64 -10.62
N THR A 550 -16.06 -30.69 -11.96
CA THR A 550 -14.84 -31.27 -12.52
C THR A 550 -14.22 -30.38 -13.59
N TRP A 551 -12.91 -30.49 -13.74
CA TRP A 551 -12.13 -29.66 -14.64
C TRP A 551 -11.25 -30.48 -15.57
N LYS A 552 -11.10 -30.02 -16.81
CA LYS A 552 -10.22 -30.62 -17.82
C LYS A 552 -9.27 -29.56 -18.38
N LEU A 553 -7.99 -29.91 -18.50
CA LEU A 553 -6.96 -29.05 -19.09
C LEU A 553 -7.20 -28.87 -20.60
N MET A 554 -7.13 -27.62 -21.09
CA MET A 554 -7.45 -27.22 -22.46
C MET A 554 -6.34 -26.37 -23.08
N ASN A 555 -5.13 -26.93 -23.22
CA ASN A 555 -3.93 -26.22 -23.67
C ASN A 555 -3.52 -26.50 -25.13
N SER A 556 -4.36 -27.14 -25.93
CA SER A 556 -4.03 -27.40 -27.34
C SER A 556 -3.78 -26.10 -28.11
N GLY A 557 -2.59 -25.95 -28.72
CA GLY A 557 -2.17 -24.72 -29.40
C GLY A 557 -1.45 -23.70 -28.52
N ILE A 558 -1.48 -23.85 -27.19
CA ILE A 558 -0.65 -23.04 -26.30
C ILE A 558 0.77 -23.60 -26.32
N THR A 559 1.70 -22.87 -26.92
CA THR A 559 3.06 -23.35 -27.20
C THR A 559 4.04 -23.18 -26.05
N GLN A 560 3.64 -22.59 -24.96
CA GLN A 560 4.51 -22.32 -23.82
C GLN A 560 4.62 -23.53 -22.88
N LYS A 561 5.84 -23.80 -22.42
CA LYS A 561 6.10 -24.86 -21.46
C LYS A 561 5.40 -24.60 -20.11
N GLU A 562 5.36 -23.34 -19.68
CA GLU A 562 4.77 -22.87 -18.43
C GLU A 562 3.85 -21.69 -18.74
N PRO A 563 2.60 -21.94 -19.16
CA PRO A 563 1.70 -20.87 -19.55
C PRO A 563 1.16 -20.16 -18.29
N PHE A 564 1.73 -19.01 -17.98
CA PHE A 564 1.27 -18.15 -16.87
C PHE A 564 -0.02 -17.45 -17.26
N ALA A 565 -1.11 -18.23 -17.35
CA ALA A 565 -2.43 -17.74 -17.68
C ALA A 565 -2.88 -16.71 -16.65
N TRP A 566 -3.24 -15.53 -17.13
CA TRP A 566 -3.63 -14.42 -16.28
C TRP A 566 -5.12 -14.14 -16.31
N ARG A 567 -5.68 -13.95 -17.51
CA ARG A 567 -7.08 -13.56 -17.69
C ARG A 567 -7.68 -14.21 -18.93
N ILE A 568 -8.95 -14.56 -18.87
CA ILE A 568 -9.73 -15.05 -20.00
C ILE A 568 -10.87 -14.05 -20.24
N VAL A 569 -11.05 -13.64 -21.49
CA VAL A 569 -12.13 -12.74 -21.91
C VAL A 569 -12.94 -13.43 -23.00
N ARG A 570 -14.23 -13.20 -23.06
CA ARG A 570 -15.15 -13.77 -24.05
C ARG A 570 -15.92 -12.66 -24.75
N ASP A 571 -16.04 -12.74 -26.08
CA ASP A 571 -16.96 -11.90 -26.83
C ASP A 571 -18.41 -12.46 -26.81
N LYS A 572 -19.36 -11.70 -27.35
CA LYS A 572 -20.75 -12.13 -27.43
C LYS A 572 -20.99 -13.36 -28.32
N GLU A 573 -20.09 -13.64 -29.26
CA GLU A 573 -20.17 -14.74 -30.21
C GLU A 573 -19.57 -16.04 -29.64
N GLY A 574 -18.94 -15.96 -28.46
CA GLY A 574 -18.34 -17.11 -27.77
C GLY A 574 -16.84 -17.29 -28.05
N THR A 575 -16.24 -16.39 -28.80
CA THR A 575 -14.78 -16.38 -28.97
C THR A 575 -14.11 -16.07 -27.65
N LEU A 576 -13.13 -16.87 -27.27
CA LEU A 576 -12.32 -16.71 -26.07
C LEU A 576 -10.97 -16.08 -26.40
N TYR A 577 -10.52 -15.21 -25.56
CA TYR A 577 -9.17 -14.63 -25.59
C TYR A 577 -8.47 -14.91 -24.26
N LEU A 578 -7.20 -15.36 -24.34
CA LEU A 578 -6.39 -15.71 -23.19
C LEU A 578 -5.16 -14.81 -23.15
N LEU A 579 -5.02 -14.08 -22.06
CA LEU A 579 -3.86 -13.27 -21.73
C LEU A 579 -2.89 -14.12 -20.89
N VAL A 580 -1.65 -14.28 -21.38
CA VAL A 580 -0.62 -15.09 -20.73
C VAL A 580 0.60 -14.23 -20.46
N ALA A 581 1.03 -14.18 -19.21
CA ALA A 581 2.35 -13.71 -18.86
C ALA A 581 3.39 -14.79 -19.19
N ARG A 582 4.62 -14.39 -19.50
CA ARG A 582 5.70 -15.33 -19.87
C ARG A 582 7.03 -14.85 -19.31
N ARG A 583 7.84 -15.78 -18.81
CA ARG A 583 9.26 -15.52 -18.61
C ARG A 583 9.97 -15.46 -19.95
N SER A 584 10.90 -14.53 -20.08
CA SER A 584 11.94 -14.64 -21.10
C SER A 584 12.81 -15.89 -20.84
N GLU A 585 13.54 -16.36 -21.86
CA GLU A 585 14.37 -17.57 -21.75
C GLU A 585 15.43 -17.46 -20.64
N ASP A 586 15.98 -16.27 -20.44
CA ASP A 586 16.94 -15.97 -19.37
C ASP A 586 16.29 -15.70 -17.99
N GLY A 587 14.97 -15.76 -17.90
CA GLY A 587 14.20 -15.45 -16.67
C GLY A 587 14.12 -13.96 -16.34
N SER A 588 14.56 -13.08 -17.24
CA SER A 588 14.46 -11.63 -17.07
C SER A 588 13.03 -11.14 -17.30
N ILE A 589 12.78 -9.89 -16.92
CA ILE A 589 11.50 -9.23 -17.10
C ILE A 589 11.71 -7.96 -17.92
N GLY A 590 10.66 -7.60 -18.67
CA GLY A 590 10.68 -6.38 -19.45
C GLY A 590 11.50 -6.47 -20.74
N THR A 591 11.99 -7.67 -21.08
CA THR A 591 12.61 -7.95 -22.37
C THR A 591 11.57 -8.45 -23.38
N ALA A 592 11.96 -8.53 -24.65
CA ALA A 592 11.09 -9.01 -25.72
C ALA A 592 10.53 -10.40 -25.41
N GLY A 593 9.20 -10.52 -25.38
CA GLY A 593 8.52 -11.80 -25.27
C GLY A 593 7.89 -12.12 -23.92
N ASP A 594 7.73 -11.15 -23.02
CA ASP A 594 7.08 -11.30 -21.72
C ASP A 594 5.55 -11.36 -21.78
N GLY A 595 4.96 -11.92 -22.77
CA GLY A 595 3.54 -12.12 -22.83
C GLY A 595 3.06 -12.61 -24.18
N VAL A 596 1.89 -13.24 -24.17
CA VAL A 596 1.25 -13.77 -25.36
C VAL A 596 -0.26 -13.61 -25.26
N LEU A 597 -0.88 -13.28 -26.38
CA LEU A 597 -2.32 -13.28 -26.55
C LEU A 597 -2.74 -14.47 -27.40
N TYR A 598 -3.72 -15.25 -26.95
CA TYR A 598 -4.31 -16.34 -27.69
C TYR A 598 -5.80 -16.13 -27.94
N ARG A 599 -6.32 -16.73 -28.98
CA ARG A 599 -7.72 -16.76 -29.32
C ARG A 599 -8.19 -18.20 -29.55
N SER A 600 -9.43 -18.52 -29.12
CA SER A 600 -10.11 -19.77 -29.41
C SER A 600 -11.54 -19.48 -29.88
N THR A 601 -11.97 -20.10 -30.96
CA THR A 601 -13.34 -20.01 -31.52
C THR A 601 -14.14 -21.29 -31.35
N ASP A 602 -13.61 -22.29 -30.66
CA ASP A 602 -14.16 -23.64 -30.49
C ASP A 602 -14.34 -24.06 -29.03
N GLY A 603 -14.49 -23.06 -28.13
CA GLY A 603 -14.71 -23.29 -26.70
C GLY A 603 -13.49 -23.87 -26.00
N ALA A 604 -12.31 -23.32 -26.28
CA ALA A 604 -11.00 -23.67 -25.75
C ALA A 604 -10.45 -25.02 -26.22
N GLN A 605 -11.00 -25.66 -27.25
CA GLN A 605 -10.44 -26.91 -27.76
C GLN A 605 -9.08 -26.68 -28.45
N HIS A 606 -8.97 -25.55 -29.18
CA HIS A 606 -7.71 -25.11 -29.80
C HIS A 606 -7.51 -23.62 -29.60
N TRP A 607 -6.27 -23.24 -29.34
CA TRP A 607 -5.83 -21.86 -29.19
C TRP A 607 -4.89 -21.47 -30.33
N ALA A 608 -5.17 -20.34 -30.95
CA ALA A 608 -4.31 -19.73 -31.95
C ALA A 608 -3.68 -18.47 -31.36
N ARG A 609 -2.39 -18.29 -31.59
CA ARG A 609 -1.66 -17.09 -31.16
C ARG A 609 -2.13 -15.87 -31.95
N ILE A 610 -2.28 -14.74 -31.26
CA ILE A 610 -2.44 -13.40 -31.84
C ILE A 610 -1.12 -12.66 -31.62
N GLU A 611 -0.60 -12.02 -32.65
CA GLU A 611 0.60 -11.21 -32.52
C GLU A 611 0.34 -9.98 -31.66
N MET A 612 1.22 -9.77 -30.69
CA MET A 612 1.17 -8.61 -29.81
C MET A 612 1.54 -7.32 -30.55
N PRO A 613 1.04 -6.16 -30.14
CA PRO A 613 1.52 -4.89 -30.69
C PRO A 613 3.04 -4.77 -30.55
N GLN A 614 3.68 -4.26 -31.59
CA GLN A 614 5.12 -4.07 -31.57
C GLN A 614 5.53 -3.16 -30.40
N GLY A 615 6.57 -3.54 -29.68
CA GLY A 615 7.07 -2.78 -28.52
C GLY A 615 6.30 -3.00 -27.23
N SER A 616 5.17 -3.73 -27.26
CA SER A 616 4.40 -4.04 -26.05
C SER A 616 4.93 -5.25 -25.29
N ASN A 617 4.56 -5.32 -24.02
CA ASN A 617 4.90 -6.38 -23.10
C ASN A 617 3.66 -6.74 -22.26
N ALA A 618 3.69 -7.88 -21.54
CA ALA A 618 2.71 -8.28 -20.54
C ALA A 618 1.27 -7.80 -20.84
N PRO A 619 0.46 -8.55 -21.60
CA PRO A 619 -0.95 -8.21 -21.80
C PRO A 619 -1.69 -8.36 -20.46
N ASN A 620 -2.16 -7.26 -19.89
CA ASN A 620 -2.78 -7.24 -18.57
C ASN A 620 -4.30 -7.20 -18.64
N GLY A 621 -4.86 -6.40 -19.53
CA GLY A 621 -6.29 -6.23 -19.72
C GLY A 621 -6.70 -6.24 -21.18
N LEU A 622 -7.88 -6.79 -21.46
CA LEU A 622 -8.49 -6.81 -22.79
C LEU A 622 -9.98 -6.49 -22.65
N ALA A 623 -10.43 -5.52 -23.42
CA ALA A 623 -11.85 -5.23 -23.59
C ALA A 623 -12.24 -5.41 -25.05
N ILE A 624 -13.45 -5.95 -25.30
CA ILE A 624 -13.99 -6.23 -26.61
C ILE A 624 -15.24 -5.36 -26.78
N ASP A 625 -15.32 -4.61 -27.88
CA ASP A 625 -16.51 -3.79 -28.16
C ASP A 625 -17.76 -4.69 -28.30
N PRO A 626 -18.80 -4.49 -27.48
CA PRO A 626 -19.99 -5.32 -27.54
C PRO A 626 -20.76 -5.18 -28.84
N SER A 627 -20.53 -4.12 -29.62
CA SER A 627 -21.17 -3.89 -30.93
C SER A 627 -20.35 -4.43 -32.10
N ASP A 628 -19.02 -4.62 -31.92
CA ASP A 628 -18.11 -5.09 -32.97
C ASP A 628 -17.02 -6.00 -32.36
N PRO A 629 -17.12 -7.33 -32.51
CA PRO A 629 -16.15 -8.27 -31.94
C PRO A 629 -14.75 -8.19 -32.57
N ASN A 630 -14.59 -7.48 -33.70
CA ASN A 630 -13.27 -7.23 -34.29
C ASN A 630 -12.56 -6.04 -33.62
N ARG A 631 -13.29 -5.22 -32.87
CA ARG A 631 -12.73 -4.08 -32.16
C ARG A 631 -12.28 -4.48 -30.76
N LEU A 632 -10.96 -4.56 -30.60
CA LEU A 632 -10.29 -5.00 -29.38
C LEU A 632 -9.46 -3.85 -28.78
N TYR A 633 -9.54 -3.66 -27.47
CA TYR A 633 -8.72 -2.73 -26.72
C TYR A 633 -7.81 -3.53 -25.78
N LEU A 634 -6.50 -3.42 -25.95
CA LEU A 634 -5.51 -4.18 -25.21
C LEU A 634 -4.64 -3.27 -24.34
N ALA A 635 -4.70 -3.46 -23.03
CA ALA A 635 -3.82 -2.81 -22.07
C ALA A 635 -2.53 -3.61 -21.90
N THR A 636 -1.39 -2.95 -22.02
CA THR A 636 -0.08 -3.60 -21.97
C THR A 636 0.90 -2.80 -21.12
N TRP A 637 1.99 -3.46 -20.77
CA TRP A 637 3.13 -2.90 -20.06
C TRP A 637 4.25 -2.51 -21.03
N ALA A 638 5.04 -1.48 -20.70
CA ALA A 638 6.23 -1.12 -21.47
C ALA A 638 7.32 -2.19 -21.36
N ARG A 639 8.20 -2.26 -22.36
CA ARG A 639 9.46 -3.01 -22.26
C ARG A 639 10.48 -2.20 -21.46
N ALA A 640 11.24 -2.85 -20.61
CA ALA A 640 12.36 -2.22 -19.93
C ALA A 640 13.54 -2.09 -20.90
N THR A 641 13.53 -1.06 -21.74
CA THR A 641 14.61 -0.70 -22.64
C THR A 641 15.08 0.72 -22.35
N GLY A 642 16.39 0.90 -22.13
CA GLY A 642 16.95 2.22 -21.85
C GLY A 642 16.43 2.83 -20.53
N GLN A 643 16.39 4.17 -20.50
CA GLN A 643 15.97 4.93 -19.32
C GLN A 643 14.44 5.07 -19.17
N HIS A 644 13.67 4.93 -20.24
CA HIS A 644 12.25 5.28 -20.25
C HIS A 644 11.29 4.12 -20.59
N GLY A 645 11.80 2.93 -20.92
CA GLY A 645 11.01 1.86 -21.48
C GLY A 645 10.46 2.19 -22.88
N ASP A 646 10.17 1.20 -23.70
CA ASP A 646 9.56 1.35 -25.02
C ASP A 646 8.21 0.69 -25.10
N GLY A 647 7.27 1.29 -25.82
CA GLY A 647 5.92 0.77 -26.02
C GLY A 647 5.07 0.81 -24.75
N GLY A 648 4.11 -0.12 -24.66
CA GLY A 648 3.10 -0.11 -23.58
C GLY A 648 1.97 0.88 -23.83
N GLY A 649 0.98 0.88 -22.93
CA GLY A 649 -0.21 1.71 -23.04
C GLY A 649 -1.47 0.94 -23.43
N VAL A 650 -2.42 1.61 -24.07
CA VAL A 650 -3.61 1.00 -24.64
C VAL A 650 -3.53 0.96 -26.16
N PHE A 651 -3.74 -0.21 -26.72
CA PHE A 651 -3.75 -0.46 -28.15
C PHE A 651 -5.16 -0.82 -28.64
N LEU A 652 -5.50 -0.36 -29.83
CA LEU A 652 -6.73 -0.69 -30.54
C LEU A 652 -6.42 -1.56 -31.75
N SER A 653 -7.17 -2.64 -31.89
CA SER A 653 -7.34 -3.39 -33.12
C SER A 653 -8.77 -3.22 -33.64
N GLU A 654 -8.95 -3.10 -34.96
CA GLU A 654 -10.26 -3.03 -35.63
C GLU A 654 -10.46 -4.21 -36.59
N ASP A 655 -9.57 -5.20 -36.53
CA ASP A 655 -9.54 -6.35 -37.43
C ASP A 655 -9.37 -7.70 -36.70
N GLY A 656 -9.78 -7.76 -35.43
CA GLY A 656 -9.73 -8.97 -34.61
C GLY A 656 -8.33 -9.35 -34.16
N GLY A 657 -7.44 -8.38 -33.98
CA GLY A 657 -6.09 -8.58 -33.48
C GLY A 657 -5.04 -8.85 -34.55
N LYS A 658 -5.35 -8.62 -35.85
CA LYS A 658 -4.37 -8.76 -36.93
C LYS A 658 -3.43 -7.57 -37.04
N SER A 659 -3.93 -6.37 -36.73
CA SER A 659 -3.12 -5.16 -36.65
C SER A 659 -3.52 -4.33 -35.42
N TRP A 660 -2.58 -3.52 -34.94
CA TRP A 660 -2.73 -2.72 -33.73
C TRP A 660 -2.19 -1.32 -33.92
N ARG A 661 -2.88 -0.33 -33.32
CA ARG A 661 -2.37 1.04 -33.16
C ARG A 661 -2.50 1.49 -31.73
N VAL A 662 -1.55 2.26 -31.24
CA VAL A 662 -1.62 2.86 -29.90
C VAL A 662 -2.70 3.95 -29.88
N ILE A 663 -3.47 3.99 -28.79
CA ILE A 663 -4.49 5.02 -28.57
C ILE A 663 -4.31 5.75 -27.23
N LEU A 664 -3.55 5.19 -26.30
CA LEU A 664 -3.10 5.86 -25.07
C LEU A 664 -1.66 5.43 -24.82
N ASP A 665 -0.73 6.37 -24.90
CA ASP A 665 0.72 6.20 -24.70
C ASP A 665 1.29 7.11 -23.59
N ARG A 666 0.45 7.96 -23.01
CA ARG A 666 0.82 8.84 -21.89
C ARG A 666 1.01 8.09 -20.57
N ASP A 667 0.42 6.91 -20.44
CA ASP A 667 0.73 5.92 -19.41
C ASP A 667 1.19 4.65 -20.13
N ARG A 668 2.42 4.23 -19.87
CA ARG A 668 3.05 3.08 -20.54
C ARG A 668 2.92 1.77 -19.75
N HIS A 669 2.35 1.84 -18.56
CA HIS A 669 2.18 0.70 -17.65
C HIS A 669 0.71 0.53 -17.30
N VAL A 670 -0.13 0.29 -18.34
CA VAL A 670 -1.57 0.18 -18.18
C VAL A 670 -1.97 -1.23 -17.75
N TYR A 671 -2.74 -1.31 -16.66
CA TYR A 671 -3.23 -2.58 -16.13
C TYR A 671 -4.49 -3.06 -16.80
N ASP A 672 -5.47 -2.17 -16.98
CA ASP A 672 -6.73 -2.56 -17.59
C ASP A 672 -7.33 -1.44 -18.43
N VAL A 673 -8.13 -1.85 -19.37
CA VAL A 673 -9.04 -1.00 -20.15
C VAL A 673 -10.44 -1.56 -20.01
N THR A 674 -11.39 -0.69 -19.68
CA THR A 674 -12.80 -1.05 -19.46
C THR A 674 -13.69 -0.25 -20.41
N ILE A 675 -14.68 -0.91 -21.02
CA ILE A 675 -15.74 -0.25 -21.79
C ILE A 675 -16.91 0.00 -20.84
N ASP A 676 -17.50 1.18 -20.90
CA ASP A 676 -18.71 1.48 -20.13
C ASP A 676 -19.86 0.57 -20.61
N PRO A 677 -20.50 -0.19 -19.73
CA PRO A 677 -21.53 -1.15 -20.13
C PRO A 677 -22.78 -0.49 -20.73
N SER A 678 -22.96 0.81 -20.51
CA SER A 678 -24.11 1.57 -21.01
C SER A 678 -23.85 2.36 -22.28
N ASP A 679 -22.58 2.70 -22.56
CA ASP A 679 -22.17 3.47 -23.73
C ASP A 679 -20.80 2.99 -24.22
N PRO A 680 -20.71 2.22 -25.31
CA PRO A 680 -19.45 1.71 -25.83
C PRO A 680 -18.51 2.79 -26.40
N ASN A 681 -18.94 4.05 -26.48
CA ASN A 681 -18.05 5.16 -26.81
C ASN A 681 -17.19 5.58 -25.62
N ILE A 682 -17.59 5.20 -24.40
CA ILE A 682 -16.86 5.55 -23.18
C ILE A 682 -15.92 4.41 -22.82
N LEU A 683 -14.64 4.76 -22.70
CA LEU A 683 -13.58 3.86 -22.23
C LEU A 683 -12.94 4.43 -20.99
N TYR A 684 -12.47 3.54 -20.15
CA TYR A 684 -11.63 3.84 -19.00
C TYR A 684 -10.33 3.06 -19.07
N ALA A 685 -9.25 3.63 -18.61
CA ALA A 685 -7.98 2.94 -18.44
C ALA A 685 -7.35 3.32 -17.10
N ALA A 686 -6.64 2.39 -16.49
CA ALA A 686 -5.92 2.62 -15.26
C ALA A 686 -4.51 2.04 -15.36
N GLY A 687 -3.55 2.77 -14.85
CA GLY A 687 -2.14 2.43 -14.96
C GLY A 687 -1.30 2.99 -13.82
N PHE A 688 -0.01 2.79 -13.92
CA PHE A 688 0.94 3.03 -12.84
C PHE A 688 1.73 4.33 -12.94
N GLU A 689 1.59 5.08 -14.02
CA GLU A 689 2.36 6.33 -14.18
C GLU A 689 1.52 7.56 -13.93
N SER A 690 0.22 7.48 -14.19
CA SER A 690 -0.63 8.66 -14.24
C SER A 690 -2.07 8.43 -13.78
N SER A 691 -2.28 7.44 -12.92
CA SER A 691 -3.55 7.18 -12.26
C SER A 691 -4.65 6.59 -13.17
N ALA A 692 -5.68 7.33 -13.52
CA ALA A 692 -6.81 6.82 -14.28
C ALA A 692 -7.25 7.79 -15.40
N TRP A 693 -7.71 7.23 -16.51
CA TRP A 693 -8.07 7.93 -17.74
C TRP A 693 -9.46 7.59 -18.19
N ARG A 694 -10.10 8.53 -18.87
CA ARG A 694 -11.38 8.36 -19.53
C ARG A 694 -11.33 8.88 -20.97
N SER A 695 -11.92 8.13 -21.89
CA SER A 695 -12.25 8.56 -23.24
C SER A 695 -13.77 8.59 -23.41
N ARG A 696 -14.30 9.48 -24.25
CA ARG A 696 -15.73 9.58 -24.64
C ARG A 696 -15.97 9.32 -26.12
N ASP A 697 -14.95 8.93 -26.84
CA ASP A 697 -14.94 8.83 -28.30
C ASP A 697 -14.19 7.59 -28.80
N ARG A 698 -14.34 6.46 -28.07
CA ARG A 698 -13.72 5.18 -28.41
C ARG A 698 -12.19 5.22 -28.44
N GLY A 699 -11.59 6.04 -27.58
CA GLY A 699 -10.13 6.11 -27.42
C GLY A 699 -9.44 7.08 -28.38
N GLN A 700 -10.17 7.97 -29.09
CA GLN A 700 -9.54 8.99 -29.93
C GLN A 700 -8.89 10.09 -29.07
N HIS A 701 -9.58 10.49 -27.98
CA HIS A 701 -9.07 11.44 -27.02
C HIS A 701 -9.21 10.89 -25.60
N TRP A 702 -8.20 11.14 -24.77
CA TRP A 702 -8.18 10.73 -23.39
C TRP A 702 -7.99 11.91 -22.46
N THR A 703 -8.77 11.93 -21.39
CA THR A 703 -8.64 12.89 -20.30
C THR A 703 -8.40 12.14 -19.00
N ARG A 704 -7.56 12.68 -18.14
CA ARG A 704 -7.32 12.13 -16.81
C ARG A 704 -8.58 12.29 -15.97
N ILE A 705 -8.88 11.33 -15.11
CA ILE A 705 -9.97 11.43 -14.14
C ILE A 705 -9.47 12.31 -12.99
N PRO A 706 -10.00 13.52 -12.79
CA PRO A 706 -9.57 14.42 -11.74
C PRO A 706 -10.00 13.93 -10.37
N GLY A 707 -9.34 14.40 -9.32
CA GLY A 707 -9.70 14.10 -7.91
C GLY A 707 -9.29 12.72 -7.40
N PHE A 708 -8.86 11.81 -8.26
CA PHE A 708 -8.26 10.55 -7.83
C PHE A 708 -6.78 10.77 -7.54
N ASN A 709 -6.42 10.81 -6.25
CA ASN A 709 -5.10 11.23 -5.79
C ASN A 709 -4.05 10.12 -5.74
N PHE A 710 -4.42 8.88 -6.10
CA PHE A 710 -3.52 7.77 -6.06
C PHE A 710 -2.96 7.42 -7.45
N LYS A 711 -1.67 7.17 -7.54
CA LYS A 711 -0.98 7.00 -8.81
C LYS A 711 -1.26 5.63 -9.46
N TRP A 712 -1.34 4.57 -8.67
CA TRP A 712 -1.34 3.18 -9.16
C TRP A 712 -2.74 2.62 -9.26
N GLY A 713 -3.40 2.85 -10.40
CA GLY A 713 -4.69 2.25 -10.70
C GLY A 713 -4.57 0.87 -11.35
N TYR A 714 -5.40 -0.07 -10.91
CA TYR A 714 -5.56 -1.34 -11.61
C TYR A 714 -6.71 -1.29 -12.60
N ARG A 715 -7.88 -0.88 -12.15
CA ARG A 715 -9.10 -0.93 -12.96
C ARG A 715 -10.06 0.18 -12.58
N VAL A 716 -10.72 0.76 -13.58
CA VAL A 716 -11.84 1.67 -13.38
C VAL A 716 -13.14 0.92 -13.66
N ILE A 717 -14.05 0.91 -12.70
CA ILE A 717 -15.34 0.22 -12.77
C ILE A 717 -16.45 1.27 -12.64
N PRO A 718 -17.29 1.46 -13.66
CA PRO A 718 -18.46 2.34 -13.56
C PRO A 718 -19.38 1.93 -12.40
N ASP A 719 -19.86 2.91 -11.65
CA ASP A 719 -20.86 2.67 -10.63
C ASP A 719 -22.21 2.37 -11.31
N LEU A 720 -22.81 1.22 -11.01
CA LEU A 720 -24.07 0.78 -11.61
C LEU A 720 -25.27 1.55 -11.07
N GLU A 721 -25.18 2.12 -9.88
CA GLU A 721 -26.23 2.89 -9.22
C GLU A 721 -26.12 4.40 -9.48
N ASP A 722 -24.91 4.91 -9.68
CA ASP A 722 -24.63 6.32 -9.95
C ASP A 722 -23.59 6.48 -11.06
N ARG A 723 -24.05 6.61 -12.29
CA ARG A 723 -23.21 6.70 -13.49
C ARG A 723 -22.33 7.95 -13.57
N SER A 724 -22.50 8.90 -12.65
CA SER A 724 -21.59 10.03 -12.50
C SER A 724 -20.33 9.68 -11.70
N LYS A 725 -20.24 8.44 -11.19
CA LYS A 725 -19.16 7.94 -10.34
C LYS A 725 -18.52 6.68 -10.88
N VAL A 726 -17.34 6.41 -10.39
CA VAL A 726 -16.58 5.18 -10.66
C VAL A 726 -15.96 4.65 -9.37
N TYR A 727 -15.73 3.35 -9.36
CA TYR A 727 -14.80 2.69 -8.44
C TYR A 727 -13.46 2.51 -9.15
N ILE A 728 -12.37 2.78 -8.46
CA ILE A 728 -11.01 2.54 -8.97
C ILE A 728 -10.31 1.60 -8.00
N THR A 729 -9.98 0.41 -8.49
CA THR A 729 -9.14 -0.53 -7.73
C THR A 729 -7.68 -0.17 -7.91
N THR A 730 -6.86 -0.40 -6.89
CA THR A 730 -5.49 0.09 -6.86
C THR A 730 -4.47 -0.96 -6.44
N PHE A 731 -3.23 -0.69 -6.74
CA PHE A 731 -2.08 -1.37 -6.20
C PHE A 731 -1.59 -0.63 -4.95
N GLY A 732 -1.95 -1.11 -3.76
CA GLY A 732 -1.47 -0.55 -2.50
C GLY A 732 -2.30 0.58 -1.89
N GLY A 733 -3.53 0.81 -2.34
CA GLY A 733 -4.40 1.86 -1.79
C GLY A 733 -5.87 1.45 -1.72
N GLY A 734 -6.18 0.14 -1.72
CA GLY A 734 -7.55 -0.37 -1.64
C GLY A 734 -8.41 -0.02 -2.86
N VAL A 735 -9.66 0.31 -2.61
CA VAL A 735 -10.64 0.73 -3.64
C VAL A 735 -11.06 2.17 -3.37
N TRP A 736 -11.10 2.97 -4.41
CA TRP A 736 -11.52 4.36 -4.36
C TRP A 736 -12.85 4.55 -5.08
N HIS A 737 -13.72 5.40 -4.54
CA HIS A 737 -15.00 5.73 -5.14
C HIS A 737 -15.19 7.24 -5.19
N GLY A 738 -15.52 7.77 -6.35
CA GLY A 738 -15.67 9.21 -6.53
C GLY A 738 -16.27 9.60 -7.87
N ALA A 739 -16.49 10.90 -8.03
CA ALA A 739 -17.12 11.47 -9.23
C ALA A 739 -16.14 11.48 -10.41
N ILE A 740 -16.65 11.17 -11.61
CA ILE A 740 -15.87 11.22 -12.85
C ILE A 740 -15.48 12.66 -13.20
N THR A 741 -16.26 13.62 -12.76
CA THR A 741 -16.10 15.07 -13.02
C THR A 741 -15.85 15.80 -11.71
N ALA A 742 -14.88 15.34 -10.91
CA ALA A 742 -14.43 16.07 -9.73
C ALA A 742 -13.74 17.39 -10.14
N ASP A 743 -13.53 18.28 -9.19
CA ASP A 743 -12.91 19.58 -9.46
C ASP A 743 -11.44 19.47 -9.92
N ASP A 744 -10.92 20.55 -10.53
CA ASP A 744 -9.56 20.62 -11.10
C ASP A 744 -8.47 20.93 -10.04
N ARG A 745 -8.71 20.61 -8.76
CA ARG A 745 -7.68 20.81 -7.74
C ARG A 745 -6.43 20.00 -8.04
N PRO A 746 -5.24 20.53 -7.73
CA PRO A 746 -4.01 19.76 -7.84
C PRO A 746 -4.14 18.45 -7.06
N LEU A 747 -3.70 17.37 -7.70
CA LEU A 747 -3.65 16.07 -7.04
C LEU A 747 -2.51 16.06 -6.03
N ASP A 748 -2.70 15.33 -4.92
CA ASP A 748 -1.63 15.02 -3.95
C ASP A 748 -0.64 13.98 -4.53
N ILE A 749 -0.50 13.95 -5.83
CA ILE A 749 0.51 13.20 -6.55
C ILE A 749 1.61 14.19 -6.90
N ALA A 750 2.83 13.79 -6.70
CA ALA A 750 3.97 14.51 -7.22
C ALA A 750 3.75 14.79 -8.71
N THR A 751 3.76 16.04 -9.01
CA THR A 751 3.08 16.60 -10.16
C THR A 751 3.58 16.09 -11.50
N PRO A 752 2.69 15.96 -12.49
CA PRO A 752 3.06 15.71 -13.88
C PRO A 752 4.07 16.69 -14.46
N GLU A 753 4.12 17.92 -13.95
CA GLU A 753 5.11 18.93 -14.34
C GLU A 753 6.56 18.49 -14.14
N MET A 754 6.78 17.50 -13.29
CA MET A 754 8.08 16.87 -13.09
C MET A 754 8.42 15.80 -14.13
N SER A 755 7.49 15.46 -14.99
CA SER A 755 7.71 14.51 -16.09
C SER A 755 7.91 15.33 -17.38
N PRO A 756 9.12 15.40 -17.94
CA PRO A 756 9.31 16.05 -19.24
C PRO A 756 8.46 15.36 -20.30
N GLY A 757 7.61 16.09 -20.99
CA GLY A 757 6.81 15.57 -22.09
C GLY A 757 5.32 15.34 -21.81
N ASN A 758 4.78 15.92 -20.77
CA ASN A 758 3.32 16.05 -20.60
C ASN A 758 2.75 17.19 -21.40
#